data_47f9f22e7338d0332feeb7dca49fb0ea
#
_entry.id   47f9f22e7338d0332feeb7dca49fb0ea
#
_cell.length_a   1.000
_cell.length_b   1.000
_cell.length_c   1.000
_cell.angle_alpha   90.00
_cell.angle_beta   90.00
_cell.angle_gamma   90.00
#
_symmetry.space_group_name_H-M   'P 1'
#
loop_
_entity.id
_entity.type
_entity.pdbx_description
1 polymer ?
#
loop_
_entity_poly.entity_id
_entity_poly.type
_entity_poly.pdbx_seq_one_letter_code
_entity_poly.pdbx_strand_id
1 'polypeptide(L)'
;MKRHPTRAAHRARQQTLLPAAALAACLGATAHAQTTTAPTAGPTTVLPAVQVTGTAETATSPVTGYVAKRSATGTKTDTPLSETPQAITVIPRDQIVDQGAQNVQDAMNYAAGVRPNAYGVDNRADYVRIRGTEPAQYLDGLRQFFNYNNPRTEVYGLERVEVLRGPSSMLYGQGSTGGIVNLVSKRPQAEAQREIGVVLGNDNRREIHTDLTGPVTEDGQWLYRVVAVGRDSDTQVQYAPDDRLMLAPSLTWQPSAATSLTLQALWQKDKAGTTQSFLPWNGSVQENPNGRIPTRRFVSEPGWDAYDTEQFSVGWLFEHQFNDTWKFRQNFRNTVSSVDYQSLYPNVYGARRGDSYIDADQTTTDRYFYVNKPRMRTLLADQNIEGKLNWGRTEHTVILGMDYSHYRETSQTATGLGAPLNLYHPVYGNRPEYELSDTPKQKQQQLGFYAQDQIKFDKNWIFLAGIRRDRADNRIEGQDKETDYATTKRFGLMYAADNGWSPYLSYSESFTPIAGSNFYNERYKPMRGKQVEAGIKYMPRDADIEFTAAAYDLREKNRQTNDPENPNNQLQAGKTRTRGVELELRGRVTKNVDVIANYIYTDLDPQLEALPKHMASMWGKYRFALAGQPGFAVGAGVRYLTAFRDGGAPETPAVTLFDAMISYDNGPWRYALNVNNIADRTYEVVCLDRGDCFYGARRTVMLSGAYRF
;
A
#
# COMPACT_ATOMS: atom_id res chain seq x y z
N MET A 1 -46.35 34.03 33.86
CA MET A 1 -46.68 32.93 34.75
C MET A 1 -46.52 31.60 34.05
N LYS A 2 -45.80 30.66 34.65
CA LYS A 2 -45.52 29.25 34.29
C LYS A 2 -44.46 29.03 33.19
N ARG A 3 -43.23 28.77 33.68
CA ARG A 3 -42.11 28.11 33.05
C ARG A 3 -42.43 26.62 32.85
N HIS A 4 -42.07 26.06 31.68
CA HIS A 4 -41.86 24.63 31.53
C HIS A 4 -40.44 24.38 31.01
N PRO A 5 -39.70 23.42 31.59
CA PRO A 5 -38.33 23.13 31.17
C PRO A 5 -38.33 22.12 30.03
N THR A 6 -37.56 22.42 28.99
CA THR A 6 -37.26 21.48 27.89
C THR A 6 -36.28 20.42 28.39
N ARG A 7 -36.72 19.18 28.44
CA ARG A 7 -35.91 17.99 28.68
C ARG A 7 -34.98 17.74 27.48
N ALA A 8 -33.70 17.76 27.75
CA ALA A 8 -32.68 17.21 26.86
C ALA A 8 -32.90 15.68 26.76
N ALA A 9 -33.20 15.20 25.58
CA ALA A 9 -33.27 13.77 25.28
C ALA A 9 -31.86 13.21 25.06
N HIS A 10 -31.29 12.60 26.09
CA HIS A 10 -30.22 11.65 25.94
C HIS A 10 -30.76 10.44 25.14
N ARG A 11 -30.37 10.32 23.87
CA ARG A 11 -30.46 9.05 23.16
C ARG A 11 -29.41 8.12 23.73
N ALA A 12 -29.83 7.20 24.58
CA ALA A 12 -29.04 6.04 24.93
C ALA A 12 -28.78 5.23 23.67
N ARG A 13 -27.48 5.05 23.31
CA ARG A 13 -27.06 4.04 22.35
C ARG A 13 -27.49 2.67 22.88
N GLN A 14 -28.42 2.02 22.21
CA GLN A 14 -28.66 0.61 22.41
C GLN A 14 -27.39 -0.13 21.94
N GLN A 15 -26.60 -0.58 22.91
CA GLN A 15 -25.56 -1.56 22.69
C GLN A 15 -26.23 -2.88 22.28
N THR A 16 -26.19 -3.20 21.01
CA THR A 16 -26.41 -4.58 20.56
C THR A 16 -25.23 -5.40 21.01
N LEU A 17 -25.36 -6.05 22.15
CA LEU A 17 -24.51 -7.14 22.58
C LEU A 17 -24.62 -8.26 21.54
N LEU A 18 -23.62 -8.41 20.70
CA LEU A 18 -23.41 -9.63 19.93
C LEU A 18 -23.23 -10.80 20.91
N PRO A 19 -23.88 -11.96 20.70
CA PRO A 19 -23.77 -13.07 21.63
C PRO A 19 -22.35 -13.66 21.58
N ALA A 20 -21.63 -13.53 22.68
CA ALA A 20 -20.34 -14.17 22.96
C ALA A 20 -20.43 -15.71 23.06
N ALA A 21 -21.43 -16.34 22.47
CA ALA A 21 -21.72 -17.76 22.63
C ALA A 21 -21.04 -18.69 21.60
N ALA A 22 -20.34 -18.15 20.57
CA ALA A 22 -19.71 -18.97 19.55
C ALA A 22 -18.21 -19.26 19.77
N LEU A 23 -17.58 -18.65 20.79
CA LEU A 23 -16.13 -18.85 21.07
C LEU A 23 -15.86 -19.83 22.24
N ALA A 24 -16.86 -20.33 22.94
CA ALA A 24 -16.70 -21.18 24.12
C ALA A 24 -16.67 -22.70 23.82
N ALA A 25 -16.83 -23.13 22.57
CA ALA A 25 -16.94 -24.55 22.21
C ALA A 25 -15.62 -25.27 21.92
N CYS A 26 -14.47 -24.59 21.96
CA CYS A 26 -13.16 -25.20 21.65
C CYS A 26 -12.18 -25.33 22.81
N LEU A 27 -12.60 -25.08 24.06
CA LEU A 27 -11.72 -25.11 25.25
C LEU A 27 -11.96 -26.29 26.21
N GLY A 28 -12.48 -27.39 25.73
CA GLY A 28 -12.77 -28.57 26.55
C GLY A 28 -11.95 -29.83 26.19
N ALA A 29 -10.63 -29.76 26.24
CA ALA A 29 -9.78 -30.94 26.27
C ALA A 29 -8.95 -30.97 27.56
N THR A 30 -9.44 -31.66 28.56
CA THR A 30 -8.75 -31.91 29.84
C THR A 30 -7.54 -32.77 29.62
N ALA A 31 -6.35 -32.23 29.87
CA ALA A 31 -5.11 -32.96 29.95
C ALA A 31 -5.06 -33.80 31.26
N HIS A 32 -5.06 -35.11 31.15
CA HIS A 32 -4.75 -35.99 32.28
C HIS A 32 -3.22 -36.07 32.42
N ALA A 33 -2.69 -35.51 33.49
CA ALA A 33 -1.29 -35.71 33.88
C ALA A 33 -1.11 -37.10 34.48
N GLN A 34 -0.39 -37.98 33.79
CA GLN A 34 0.16 -39.21 34.36
C GLN A 34 1.53 -38.89 34.98
N THR A 35 1.61 -39.04 36.30
CA THR A 35 2.87 -39.08 37.03
C THR A 35 3.62 -40.37 36.72
N THR A 36 4.73 -40.29 36.01
CA THR A 36 5.69 -41.41 35.89
C THR A 36 6.97 -41.09 36.66
N THR A 37 7.34 -42.00 37.51
CA THR A 37 8.56 -42.08 38.32
C THR A 37 9.82 -42.04 37.47
N ALA A 38 10.84 -41.30 37.93
CA ALA A 38 12.12 -41.14 37.26
C ALA A 38 12.92 -42.47 37.19
N PRO A 39 13.51 -42.82 36.04
CA PRO A 39 14.55 -43.81 35.94
C PRO A 39 15.96 -43.21 36.05
N THR A 40 16.82 -43.94 36.72
CA THR A 40 18.25 -43.73 36.91
C THR A 40 19.04 -43.44 35.65
N ALA A 41 20.04 -42.55 35.76
CA ALA A 41 20.95 -42.12 34.71
C ALA A 41 21.71 -43.30 34.05
N GLY A 42 21.49 -43.47 32.76
CA GLY A 42 22.31 -44.27 31.84
C GLY A 42 23.22 -43.38 31.00
N PRO A 43 24.22 -43.92 30.28
CA PRO A 43 25.29 -43.17 29.64
C PRO A 43 24.75 -42.20 28.58
N THR A 44 25.29 -40.98 28.59
CA THR A 44 24.96 -39.88 27.67
C THR A 44 25.24 -40.29 26.22
N THR A 45 24.21 -40.65 25.47
CA THR A 45 24.30 -40.77 24.03
C THR A 45 24.29 -39.34 23.46
N VAL A 46 25.40 -38.93 22.87
CA VAL A 46 25.47 -37.68 22.09
C VAL A 46 24.54 -37.87 20.90
N LEU A 47 23.40 -37.19 20.93
CA LEU A 47 22.51 -37.14 19.77
C LEU A 47 23.24 -36.38 18.62
N PRO A 48 23.16 -36.89 17.37
CA PRO A 48 23.69 -36.14 16.24
C PRO A 48 23.03 -34.77 16.18
N ALA A 49 23.84 -33.73 15.89
CA ALA A 49 23.37 -32.36 15.73
C ALA A 49 22.19 -32.36 14.74
N VAL A 50 21.02 -31.98 15.21
CA VAL A 50 19.88 -31.72 14.32
C VAL A 50 20.28 -30.53 13.43
N GLN A 51 20.65 -30.81 12.18
CA GLN A 51 20.73 -29.76 11.16
C GLN A 51 19.30 -29.26 10.93
N VAL A 52 18.97 -28.14 11.52
CA VAL A 52 17.79 -27.38 11.13
C VAL A 52 18.08 -26.84 9.72
N THR A 53 17.68 -27.58 8.70
CA THR A 53 17.62 -27.07 7.33
C THR A 53 16.44 -26.10 7.31
N GLY A 54 16.71 -24.82 7.60
CA GLY A 54 15.75 -23.75 7.36
C GLY A 54 15.28 -23.81 5.92
N THR A 55 13.97 -23.81 5.70
CA THR A 55 13.39 -23.67 4.35
C THR A 55 13.98 -22.44 3.68
N ALA A 56 14.56 -22.62 2.48
CA ALA A 56 15.16 -21.53 1.74
C ALA A 56 14.13 -20.39 1.49
N GLU A 57 14.54 -19.15 1.69
CA GLU A 57 13.68 -17.99 1.41
C GLU A 57 13.19 -18.03 -0.04
N THR A 58 11.90 -17.77 -0.23
CA THR A 58 11.24 -17.59 -1.55
C THR A 58 10.71 -16.18 -1.69
N ALA A 59 10.33 -15.82 -2.91
CA ALA A 59 9.73 -14.51 -3.19
C ALA A 59 8.45 -14.20 -2.40
N THR A 60 7.88 -15.15 -1.68
CA THR A 60 6.61 -15.00 -0.94
C THR A 60 6.62 -15.57 0.46
N SER A 61 7.74 -16.18 0.90
CA SER A 61 7.90 -16.66 2.28
C SER A 61 8.05 -15.50 3.28
N PRO A 62 7.75 -15.71 4.56
CA PRO A 62 8.12 -14.79 5.62
C PRO A 62 9.60 -14.46 5.62
N VAL A 63 9.92 -13.23 6.01
CA VAL A 63 11.30 -12.73 6.14
C VAL A 63 11.51 -12.27 7.56
N THR A 64 12.56 -12.78 8.21
CA THR A 64 12.97 -12.32 9.53
C THR A 64 13.89 -11.10 9.41
N GLY A 65 13.54 -10.01 10.11
CA GLY A 65 14.29 -8.76 10.05
C GLY A 65 13.88 -7.87 8.88
N TYR A 66 14.84 -7.08 8.37
CA TYR A 66 14.53 -5.99 7.42
C TYR A 66 15.02 -6.24 5.99
N VAL A 67 15.73 -7.33 5.74
CA VAL A 67 16.31 -7.64 4.42
C VAL A 67 15.68 -8.89 3.85
N ALA A 68 14.95 -8.74 2.75
CA ALA A 68 14.55 -9.83 1.89
C ALA A 68 15.63 -10.10 0.85
N LYS A 69 15.84 -11.35 0.49
CA LYS A 69 16.85 -11.73 -0.52
C LYS A 69 16.23 -11.98 -1.88
N ARG A 70 14.91 -12.21 -1.94
CA ARG A 70 14.21 -12.63 -3.16
C ARG A 70 12.88 -11.90 -3.34
N SER A 71 12.50 -11.68 -4.61
CA SER A 71 11.21 -11.12 -4.99
C SER A 71 10.79 -11.64 -6.37
N ALA A 72 9.48 -11.75 -6.59
CA ALA A 72 8.92 -12.01 -7.91
C ALA A 72 8.43 -10.73 -8.61
N THR A 73 8.33 -9.61 -7.92
CA THR A 73 7.75 -8.37 -8.46
C THR A 73 8.58 -7.80 -9.60
N GLY A 74 9.90 -7.95 -9.56
CA GLY A 74 10.78 -7.46 -10.62
C GLY A 74 10.87 -8.32 -11.87
N THR A 75 10.46 -9.60 -11.84
CA THR A 75 10.69 -10.56 -12.93
C THR A 75 9.55 -11.52 -13.20
N LYS A 76 8.52 -11.56 -12.34
CA LYS A 76 7.48 -12.61 -12.28
C LYS A 76 8.01 -14.03 -12.00
N THR A 77 9.30 -14.16 -11.68
CA THR A 77 9.95 -15.39 -11.22
C THR A 77 10.50 -15.20 -9.82
N ASP A 78 10.70 -16.28 -9.11
CA ASP A 78 11.40 -16.25 -7.83
C ASP A 78 12.89 -15.96 -8.04
N THR A 79 13.26 -14.67 -8.02
CA THR A 79 14.59 -14.18 -8.42
C THR A 79 15.28 -13.49 -7.24
N PRO A 80 16.60 -13.73 -7.02
CA PRO A 80 17.37 -12.95 -6.07
C PRO A 80 17.34 -11.45 -6.40
N LEU A 81 17.20 -10.61 -5.38
CA LEU A 81 17.23 -9.15 -5.56
C LEU A 81 18.59 -8.67 -6.11
N SER A 82 19.67 -9.35 -5.77
CA SER A 82 21.01 -9.12 -6.31
C SER A 82 21.16 -9.42 -7.80
N GLU A 83 20.18 -10.10 -8.42
CA GLU A 83 20.15 -10.50 -9.82
C GLU A 83 19.03 -9.78 -10.61
N THR A 84 18.36 -8.81 -9.99
CA THR A 84 17.28 -8.04 -10.61
C THR A 84 17.80 -6.66 -11.04
N PRO A 85 17.96 -6.38 -12.36
CA PRO A 85 18.52 -5.12 -12.84
C PRO A 85 17.51 -3.97 -12.84
N GLN A 86 16.95 -3.68 -11.69
CA GLN A 86 16.01 -2.57 -11.44
C GLN A 86 15.95 -2.26 -9.94
N ALA A 87 15.68 -1.02 -9.61
CA ALA A 87 15.48 -0.60 -8.22
C ALA A 87 14.16 -1.17 -7.66
N ILE A 88 14.28 -1.98 -6.61
CA ILE A 88 13.15 -2.59 -5.91
C ILE A 88 13.43 -2.56 -4.41
N THR A 89 12.42 -2.21 -3.62
CA THR A 89 12.44 -2.22 -2.16
C THR A 89 11.43 -3.23 -1.67
N VAL A 90 11.83 -4.15 -0.81
CA VAL A 90 10.95 -5.08 -0.11
C VAL A 90 10.84 -4.66 1.35
N ILE A 91 9.63 -4.45 1.83
CA ILE A 91 9.29 -4.06 3.21
C ILE A 91 8.69 -5.27 3.90
N PRO A 92 9.46 -6.03 4.70
CA PRO A 92 8.99 -7.24 5.37
C PRO A 92 8.03 -6.93 6.52
N ARG A 93 7.31 -7.96 6.97
CA ARG A 93 6.38 -7.89 8.10
C ARG A 93 7.01 -7.32 9.37
N ASP A 94 8.25 -7.72 9.69
CA ASP A 94 8.96 -7.23 10.87
C ASP A 94 9.13 -5.71 10.85
N GLN A 95 9.48 -5.13 9.69
CA GLN A 95 9.56 -3.67 9.53
C GLN A 95 8.21 -3.00 9.73
N ILE A 96 7.14 -3.54 9.14
CA ILE A 96 5.77 -3.03 9.24
C ILE A 96 5.32 -2.95 10.71
N VAL A 97 5.58 -4.03 11.46
CA VAL A 97 5.22 -4.14 12.88
C VAL A 97 6.06 -3.23 13.76
N ASP A 98 7.38 -3.21 13.58
CA ASP A 98 8.29 -2.41 14.39
C ASP A 98 8.05 -0.89 14.21
N GLN A 99 7.68 -0.46 12.99
CA GLN A 99 7.36 0.94 12.70
C GLN A 99 5.91 1.31 13.05
N GLY A 100 5.09 0.36 13.48
CA GLY A 100 3.71 0.58 13.87
C GLY A 100 2.84 1.10 12.74
N ALA A 101 3.05 0.59 11.50
CA ALA A 101 2.29 1.02 10.34
C ALA A 101 0.82 0.62 10.44
N GLN A 102 -0.10 1.59 10.23
CA GLN A 102 -1.54 1.41 10.36
C GLN A 102 -2.23 1.07 9.04
N ASN A 103 -1.57 1.39 7.93
CA ASN A 103 -2.06 1.24 6.56
C ASN A 103 -0.87 1.04 5.62
N VAL A 104 -1.16 0.80 4.34
CA VAL A 104 -0.12 0.53 3.34
C VAL A 104 0.79 1.73 3.10
N GLN A 105 0.26 2.95 3.12
CA GLN A 105 1.11 4.15 2.93
C GLN A 105 2.06 4.36 4.12
N ASP A 106 1.66 4.06 5.36
CA ASP A 106 2.54 4.15 6.53
C ASP A 106 3.68 3.13 6.46
N ALA A 107 3.41 1.91 5.96
CA ALA A 107 4.45 0.89 5.77
C ALA A 107 5.61 1.38 4.88
N MET A 108 5.36 2.36 4.01
CA MET A 108 6.34 2.93 3.11
C MET A 108 7.03 4.19 3.63
N ASN A 109 6.80 4.62 4.88
CA ASN A 109 7.40 5.84 5.45
C ASN A 109 8.93 5.88 5.41
N TYR A 110 9.59 4.73 5.36
CA TYR A 110 11.03 4.59 5.30
C TYR A 110 11.51 3.86 4.03
N ALA A 111 10.73 3.92 2.94
CA ALA A 111 11.07 3.31 1.65
C ALA A 111 11.72 4.34 0.72
N ALA A 112 12.80 3.94 0.03
CA ALA A 112 13.47 4.79 -0.93
C ALA A 112 12.61 5.03 -2.18
N GLY A 113 12.69 6.23 -2.79
CA GLY A 113 11.97 6.60 -4.00
C GLY A 113 10.47 6.82 -3.82
N VAL A 114 9.97 6.76 -2.58
CA VAL A 114 8.56 6.87 -2.26
C VAL A 114 8.29 8.11 -1.41
N ARG A 115 7.28 8.89 -1.78
CA ARG A 115 6.64 9.86 -0.91
C ARG A 115 5.29 9.28 -0.45
N PRO A 116 5.21 8.75 0.76
CA PRO A 116 3.96 8.28 1.34
C PRO A 116 3.11 9.46 1.83
N ASN A 117 1.85 9.19 2.16
CA ASN A 117 0.92 10.16 2.74
C ASN A 117 0.84 11.47 1.94
N ALA A 118 0.80 11.38 0.59
CA ALA A 118 0.91 12.54 -0.29
C ALA A 118 -0.17 13.61 -0.04
N TYR A 119 -1.34 13.21 0.48
CA TYR A 119 -2.44 14.09 0.87
C TYR A 119 -2.78 13.97 2.37
N GLY A 120 -1.82 13.55 3.20
CA GLY A 120 -1.99 13.45 4.65
C GLY A 120 -2.85 12.28 5.09
N VAL A 121 -3.62 12.50 6.16
CA VAL A 121 -4.51 11.47 6.71
C VAL A 121 -5.71 11.31 5.79
N ASP A 122 -5.79 10.19 5.10
CA ASP A 122 -6.92 9.84 4.27
C ASP A 122 -7.34 8.38 4.52
N ASN A 123 -8.52 8.17 5.07
CA ASN A 123 -9.06 6.83 5.30
C ASN A 123 -9.84 6.27 4.10
N ARG A 124 -9.92 7.01 2.99
CA ARG A 124 -10.54 6.53 1.74
C ARG A 124 -9.52 5.78 0.86
N ALA A 125 -8.23 6.18 0.89
CA ALA A 125 -7.23 5.64 -0.02
C ALA A 125 -5.81 5.81 0.54
N ASP A 126 -4.88 4.94 0.10
CA ASP A 126 -3.45 5.01 0.41
C ASP A 126 -2.71 5.78 -0.69
N TYR A 127 -2.50 7.08 -0.48
CA TYR A 127 -1.86 7.94 -1.47
C TYR A 127 -0.35 7.96 -1.32
N VAL A 128 0.32 7.45 -2.34
CA VAL A 128 1.77 7.51 -2.45
C VAL A 128 2.19 8.08 -3.80
N ARG A 129 3.40 8.64 -3.86
CA ARG A 129 4.04 9.05 -5.12
C ARG A 129 5.38 8.33 -5.26
N ILE A 130 5.64 7.79 -6.43
CA ILE A 130 6.92 7.20 -6.80
C ILE A 130 7.44 7.96 -8.01
N ARG A 131 8.63 8.57 -7.88
CA ARG A 131 9.27 9.36 -8.96
C ARG A 131 8.33 10.38 -9.61
N GLY A 132 7.46 11.03 -8.83
CA GLY A 132 6.53 12.08 -9.29
C GLY A 132 5.18 11.58 -9.79
N THR A 133 4.92 10.29 -9.81
CA THR A 133 3.64 9.73 -10.26
C THR A 133 3.00 8.83 -9.22
N GLU A 134 1.67 8.69 -9.30
CA GLU A 134 0.94 7.73 -8.50
C GLU A 134 1.20 6.32 -9.04
N PRO A 135 1.67 5.36 -8.21
CA PRO A 135 1.93 4.00 -8.65
C PRO A 135 0.63 3.24 -8.89
N ALA A 136 0.68 2.24 -9.76
CA ALA A 136 -0.36 1.24 -9.81
C ALA A 136 -0.18 0.25 -8.65
N GLN A 137 -1.28 -0.12 -7.98
CA GLN A 137 -1.27 -1.09 -6.89
C GLN A 137 -1.62 -2.49 -7.38
N TYR A 138 -0.97 -3.48 -6.79
CA TYR A 138 -1.18 -4.90 -7.06
C TYR A 138 -1.32 -5.66 -5.74
N LEU A 139 -2.09 -6.73 -5.75
CA LEU A 139 -2.14 -7.70 -4.66
C LEU A 139 -1.81 -9.09 -5.26
N ASP A 140 -0.74 -9.71 -4.76
CA ASP A 140 -0.18 -10.97 -5.27
C ASP A 140 0.08 -10.95 -6.79
N GLY A 141 0.53 -9.81 -7.33
CA GLY A 141 0.82 -9.62 -8.75
C GLY A 141 -0.40 -9.35 -9.63
N LEU A 142 -1.61 -9.35 -9.10
CA LEU A 142 -2.83 -8.96 -9.81
C LEU A 142 -3.21 -7.52 -9.50
N ARG A 143 -3.56 -6.75 -10.53
CA ARG A 143 -3.86 -5.33 -10.41
C ARG A 143 -5.02 -5.07 -9.47
N GLN A 144 -4.87 -4.12 -8.55
CA GLN A 144 -5.97 -3.48 -7.86
C GLN A 144 -6.37 -2.22 -8.64
N PHE A 145 -7.65 -2.14 -9.03
CA PHE A 145 -8.15 -0.90 -9.62
C PHE A 145 -8.36 0.09 -8.49
N PHE A 146 -7.40 0.98 -8.37
CA PHE A 146 -7.38 1.99 -7.34
C PHE A 146 -8.07 3.27 -7.84
N ASN A 147 -9.08 3.67 -7.13
CA ASN A 147 -9.74 4.97 -7.20
C ASN A 147 -10.50 5.17 -5.89
N TYR A 148 -11.23 6.26 -5.72
CA TYR A 148 -12.09 6.51 -4.55
C TYR A 148 -13.25 5.52 -4.38
N ASN A 149 -13.25 4.44 -5.11
CA ASN A 149 -14.35 3.49 -5.17
C ASN A 149 -13.94 2.11 -4.64
N ASN A 150 -12.76 1.99 -4.02
CA ASN A 150 -12.24 0.73 -3.48
C ASN A 150 -11.95 0.82 -1.98
N PRO A 151 -12.23 -0.24 -1.22
CA PRO A 151 -11.72 -0.37 0.14
C PRO A 151 -10.19 -0.37 0.17
N ARG A 152 -9.59 0.22 1.19
CA ARG A 152 -8.16 0.13 1.45
C ARG A 152 -7.78 -1.29 1.85
N THR A 153 -6.59 -1.75 1.42
CA THR A 153 -6.06 -3.04 1.85
C THR A 153 -5.62 -2.97 3.32
N GLU A 154 -6.02 -3.99 4.12
CA GLU A 154 -5.59 -4.12 5.50
C GLU A 154 -4.14 -4.60 5.59
N VAL A 155 -3.28 -3.80 6.21
CA VAL A 155 -1.84 -4.08 6.30
C VAL A 155 -1.52 -5.31 7.14
N TYR A 156 -2.37 -5.65 8.14
CA TYR A 156 -2.18 -6.86 8.93
C TYR A 156 -2.31 -8.14 8.11
N GLY A 157 -3.10 -8.11 7.03
CA GLY A 157 -3.24 -9.23 6.09
C GLY A 157 -2.04 -9.48 5.16
N LEU A 158 -1.02 -8.62 5.23
CA LEU A 158 0.13 -8.67 4.33
C LEU A 158 1.35 -9.32 4.98
N GLU A 159 2.08 -10.09 4.19
CA GLU A 159 3.40 -10.62 4.53
C GLU A 159 4.49 -9.57 4.27
N ARG A 160 4.36 -8.83 3.17
CA ARG A 160 5.28 -7.75 2.78
C ARG A 160 4.65 -6.78 1.79
N VAL A 161 5.25 -5.61 1.68
CA VAL A 161 4.96 -4.60 0.66
C VAL A 161 6.20 -4.45 -0.21
N GLU A 162 6.04 -4.54 -1.54
CA GLU A 162 7.13 -4.45 -2.49
C GLU A 162 6.93 -3.24 -3.40
N VAL A 163 7.98 -2.41 -3.53
CA VAL A 163 7.97 -1.20 -4.34
C VAL A 163 8.94 -1.39 -5.51
N LEU A 164 8.42 -1.60 -6.70
CA LEU A 164 9.21 -1.65 -7.93
C LEU A 164 9.20 -0.26 -8.58
N ARG A 165 10.36 0.38 -8.66
CA ARG A 165 10.50 1.76 -9.14
C ARG A 165 10.72 1.81 -10.65
N GLY A 166 10.06 2.76 -11.31
CA GLY A 166 10.11 2.94 -12.76
C GLY A 166 9.09 2.11 -13.55
N PRO A 167 9.00 2.32 -14.87
CA PRO A 167 8.05 1.66 -15.74
C PRO A 167 8.09 0.14 -15.64
N SER A 168 6.92 -0.51 -15.56
CA SER A 168 6.80 -1.96 -15.38
C SER A 168 5.76 -2.61 -16.28
N SER A 169 5.29 -1.91 -17.33
CA SER A 169 4.19 -2.39 -18.17
C SER A 169 4.54 -3.66 -18.95
N MET A 170 5.82 -3.93 -19.22
CA MET A 170 6.22 -5.18 -19.85
C MET A 170 5.83 -6.41 -19.01
N LEU A 171 5.81 -6.29 -17.66
CA LEU A 171 5.39 -7.37 -16.78
C LEU A 171 3.90 -7.30 -16.42
N TYR A 172 3.35 -6.10 -16.27
CA TYR A 172 2.06 -5.87 -15.59
C TYR A 172 0.99 -5.22 -16.48
N GLY A 173 1.29 -4.94 -17.75
CA GLY A 173 0.36 -4.30 -18.68
C GLY A 173 0.22 -2.80 -18.38
N GLN A 174 -1.02 -2.29 -18.46
CA GLN A 174 -1.25 -0.88 -18.18
C GLN A 174 -0.85 -0.51 -16.75
N GLY A 175 -0.05 0.53 -16.61
CA GLY A 175 0.49 0.92 -15.31
C GLY A 175 1.20 2.26 -15.32
N SER A 176 1.48 2.74 -14.11
CA SER A 176 2.16 4.00 -13.86
C SER A 176 3.59 4.02 -14.42
N THR A 177 4.04 5.20 -14.76
CA THR A 177 5.41 5.46 -15.20
C THR A 177 6.41 5.47 -14.04
N GLY A 178 6.00 5.86 -12.84
CA GLY A 178 6.86 5.92 -11.65
C GLY A 178 7.14 4.56 -11.03
N GLY A 179 6.22 3.60 -11.20
CA GLY A 179 6.38 2.26 -10.64
C GLY A 179 5.10 1.61 -10.17
N ILE A 180 5.24 0.54 -9.43
CA ILE A 180 4.13 -0.20 -8.81
C ILE A 180 4.41 -0.48 -7.34
N VAL A 181 3.33 -0.62 -6.58
CA VAL A 181 3.32 -1.19 -5.23
C VAL A 181 2.64 -2.55 -5.32
N ASN A 182 3.38 -3.62 -5.05
CA ASN A 182 2.85 -4.97 -4.99
C ASN A 182 2.72 -5.42 -3.54
N LEU A 183 1.51 -5.73 -3.14
CA LEU A 183 1.16 -6.24 -1.82
C LEU A 183 1.19 -7.76 -1.87
N VAL A 184 1.92 -8.39 -0.96
CA VAL A 184 1.99 -9.86 -0.88
C VAL A 184 1.19 -10.30 0.32
N SER A 185 0.13 -11.06 0.08
CA SER A 185 -0.76 -11.56 1.13
C SER A 185 -0.09 -12.68 1.94
N LYS A 186 -0.48 -12.80 3.19
CA LYS A 186 -0.13 -13.93 4.05
C LYS A 186 -0.71 -15.22 3.48
N ARG A 187 0.11 -16.28 3.40
CA ARG A 187 -0.25 -17.60 2.84
C ARG A 187 -0.15 -18.69 3.89
N PRO A 188 -0.89 -19.82 3.73
CA PRO A 188 -0.73 -20.99 4.59
C PRO A 188 0.72 -21.44 4.73
N GLN A 189 1.12 -21.82 5.94
CA GLN A 189 2.46 -22.28 6.31
C GLN A 189 2.41 -23.74 6.76
N ALA A 190 3.47 -24.50 6.47
CA ALA A 190 3.60 -25.87 6.93
C ALA A 190 3.87 -25.94 8.45
N GLU A 191 4.54 -24.93 8.99
CA GLU A 191 4.75 -24.80 10.43
C GLU A 191 3.54 -24.11 11.06
N ALA A 192 3.01 -24.69 12.14
CA ALA A 192 1.88 -24.12 12.86
C ALA A 192 2.32 -22.83 13.58
N GLN A 193 1.66 -21.74 13.26
CA GLN A 193 1.83 -20.45 13.91
C GLN A 193 0.45 -19.88 14.23
N ARG A 194 0.25 -19.46 15.46
CA ARG A 194 -1.02 -18.92 15.92
C ARG A 194 -0.74 -17.66 16.73
N GLU A 195 -1.36 -16.58 16.32
CA GLU A 195 -1.23 -15.29 16.99
C GLU A 195 -2.61 -14.67 17.23
N ILE A 196 -2.82 -14.16 18.43
CA ILE A 196 -3.94 -13.29 18.77
C ILE A 196 -3.33 -12.01 19.35
N GLY A 197 -3.74 -10.86 18.87
CA GLY A 197 -3.22 -9.58 19.33
C GLY A 197 -4.32 -8.55 19.55
N VAL A 198 -3.98 -7.56 20.37
CA VAL A 198 -4.80 -6.38 20.64
C VAL A 198 -3.97 -5.13 20.46
N VAL A 199 -4.61 -4.06 19.97
CA VAL A 199 -4.00 -2.73 19.85
C VAL A 199 -4.92 -1.71 20.48
N LEU A 200 -4.34 -0.84 21.33
CA LEU A 200 -5.00 0.33 21.92
C LEU A 200 -4.23 1.57 21.47
N GLY A 201 -4.94 2.62 21.09
CA GLY A 201 -4.31 3.86 20.62
C GLY A 201 -5.08 5.12 20.98
N ASN A 202 -4.48 6.26 20.65
CA ASN A 202 -5.21 7.52 20.65
C ASN A 202 -6.34 7.48 19.61
N ASP A 203 -7.21 8.50 19.60
CA ASP A 203 -8.42 8.54 18.78
C ASP A 203 -9.35 7.33 19.03
N ASN A 204 -9.45 6.90 20.29
CA ASN A 204 -10.30 5.79 20.76
C ASN A 204 -10.01 4.44 20.07
N ARG A 205 -8.85 4.27 19.45
CA ARG A 205 -8.53 3.05 18.70
C ARG A 205 -8.52 1.83 19.61
N ARG A 206 -9.28 0.82 19.21
CA ARG A 206 -9.34 -0.51 19.80
C ARG A 206 -9.37 -1.51 18.65
N GLU A 207 -8.41 -2.42 18.65
CA GLU A 207 -8.31 -3.42 17.59
C GLU A 207 -8.00 -4.78 18.20
N ILE A 208 -8.63 -5.80 17.66
CA ILE A 208 -8.28 -7.20 17.87
C ILE A 208 -7.95 -7.81 16.53
N HIS A 209 -6.88 -8.59 16.48
CA HIS A 209 -6.49 -9.29 15.27
C HIS A 209 -6.04 -10.71 15.60
N THR A 210 -6.14 -11.60 14.61
CA THR A 210 -5.67 -12.97 14.72
C THR A 210 -5.08 -13.46 13.41
N ASP A 211 -4.08 -14.32 13.53
CA ASP A 211 -3.40 -14.98 12.41
C ASP A 211 -3.11 -16.43 12.81
N LEU A 212 -3.85 -17.36 12.21
CA LEU A 212 -3.79 -18.77 12.52
C LEU A 212 -3.40 -19.53 11.26
N THR A 213 -2.29 -20.26 11.29
CA THR A 213 -1.83 -21.08 10.16
C THR A 213 -1.23 -22.39 10.63
N GLY A 214 -1.25 -23.39 9.76
CA GLY A 214 -0.65 -24.70 10.02
C GLY A 214 -1.19 -25.80 9.10
N PRO A 215 -0.74 -27.04 9.30
CA PRO A 215 -1.26 -28.19 8.58
C PRO A 215 -2.69 -28.54 9.05
N VAL A 216 -3.54 -28.95 8.12
CA VAL A 216 -4.87 -29.52 8.37
C VAL A 216 -4.75 -31.05 8.51
N THR A 217 -3.86 -31.65 7.70
CA THR A 217 -3.62 -33.09 7.66
C THR A 217 -2.22 -33.40 8.16
N GLU A 218 -2.03 -34.59 8.78
CA GLU A 218 -0.73 -35.01 9.33
C GLU A 218 0.36 -35.17 8.27
N ASP A 219 -0.01 -35.48 7.03
CA ASP A 219 0.91 -35.60 5.90
C ASP A 219 1.33 -34.23 5.32
N GLY A 220 0.76 -33.11 5.86
CA GLY A 220 1.07 -31.76 5.43
C GLY A 220 0.57 -31.43 4.00
N GLN A 221 -0.28 -32.25 3.38
CA GLN A 221 -0.81 -31.96 2.05
C GLN A 221 -1.82 -30.81 2.06
N TRP A 222 -2.51 -30.61 3.16
CA TRP A 222 -3.45 -29.53 3.34
C TRP A 222 -2.98 -28.55 4.41
N LEU A 223 -2.85 -27.27 4.04
CA LEU A 223 -2.46 -26.19 4.93
C LEU A 223 -3.57 -25.16 4.98
N TYR A 224 -3.79 -24.55 6.13
CA TYR A 224 -4.75 -23.46 6.28
C TYR A 224 -4.08 -22.18 6.78
N ARG A 225 -4.70 -21.04 6.48
CA ARG A 225 -4.46 -19.79 7.20
C ARG A 225 -5.77 -19.01 7.32
N VAL A 226 -5.98 -18.41 8.48
CA VAL A 226 -7.10 -17.50 8.75
C VAL A 226 -6.53 -16.25 9.36
N VAL A 227 -6.74 -15.12 8.67
CA VAL A 227 -6.40 -13.80 9.18
C VAL A 227 -7.70 -13.03 9.41
N ALA A 228 -7.86 -12.42 10.60
CA ALA A 228 -9.02 -11.61 10.89
C ALA A 228 -8.62 -10.34 11.66
N VAL A 229 -9.35 -9.27 11.44
CA VAL A 229 -9.20 -7.97 12.12
C VAL A 229 -10.58 -7.43 12.48
N GLY A 230 -10.73 -6.98 13.72
CA GLY A 230 -11.86 -6.19 14.18
C GLY A 230 -11.34 -4.89 14.79
N ARG A 231 -11.74 -3.75 14.26
CA ARG A 231 -11.31 -2.43 14.71
C ARG A 231 -12.50 -1.52 14.94
N ASP A 232 -12.48 -0.81 16.08
CA ASP A 232 -13.33 0.32 16.44
C ASP A 232 -12.39 1.49 16.73
N SER A 233 -12.48 2.57 15.94
CA SER A 233 -11.54 3.70 16.01
C SER A 233 -12.16 4.97 15.49
N ASP A 234 -11.85 6.09 16.14
CA ASP A 234 -11.98 7.41 15.54
C ASP A 234 -10.70 7.74 14.76
N THR A 235 -10.65 8.94 14.16
CA THR A 235 -9.46 9.54 13.54
C THR A 235 -9.10 10.87 14.21
N GLN A 236 -7.98 11.48 13.84
CA GLN A 236 -7.65 12.84 14.29
C GLN A 236 -8.70 13.89 13.88
N VAL A 237 -9.53 13.63 12.87
CA VAL A 237 -10.61 14.51 12.43
C VAL A 237 -11.90 14.15 13.17
N GLN A 238 -12.49 15.13 13.83
CA GLN A 238 -13.72 14.93 14.61
C GLN A 238 -14.83 14.31 13.75
N TYR A 239 -15.62 13.41 14.34
CA TYR A 239 -16.77 12.73 13.70
C TYR A 239 -16.42 11.81 12.51
N ALA A 240 -15.15 11.59 12.22
CA ALA A 240 -14.71 10.68 11.16
C ALA A 240 -14.22 9.35 11.79
N PRO A 241 -15.04 8.30 11.84
CA PRO A 241 -14.64 6.96 12.30
C PRO A 241 -13.71 6.27 11.29
N ASP A 242 -13.02 5.19 11.74
CA ASP A 242 -12.20 4.28 10.92
C ASP A 242 -12.38 2.83 11.43
N ASP A 243 -13.63 2.35 11.45
CA ASP A 243 -13.97 1.00 11.89
C ASP A 243 -13.77 -0.01 10.78
N ARG A 244 -13.35 -1.23 11.12
CA ARG A 244 -13.11 -2.30 10.15
C ARG A 244 -13.44 -3.67 10.72
N LEU A 245 -14.06 -4.50 9.87
CA LEU A 245 -14.13 -5.95 10.04
C LEU A 245 -13.52 -6.60 8.81
N MET A 246 -12.56 -7.50 9.01
CA MET A 246 -11.93 -8.26 7.92
C MET A 246 -11.81 -9.73 8.30
N LEU A 247 -12.06 -10.60 7.33
CA LEU A 247 -11.82 -12.04 7.41
C LEU A 247 -11.20 -12.52 6.09
N ALA A 248 -10.02 -13.12 6.18
CA ALA A 248 -9.26 -13.61 5.03
C ALA A 248 -8.81 -15.07 5.26
N PRO A 249 -9.67 -16.07 4.99
CA PRO A 249 -9.31 -17.48 5.02
C PRO A 249 -8.57 -17.87 3.74
N SER A 250 -7.63 -18.78 3.86
CA SER A 250 -6.96 -19.43 2.73
C SER A 250 -6.65 -20.87 3.02
N LEU A 251 -6.61 -21.69 1.97
CA LEU A 251 -6.39 -23.14 2.04
C LEU A 251 -5.44 -23.55 0.91
N THR A 252 -4.34 -24.18 1.25
CA THR A 252 -3.38 -24.72 0.28
C THR A 252 -3.51 -26.24 0.22
N TRP A 253 -3.66 -26.76 -0.99
CA TRP A 253 -3.52 -28.16 -1.30
C TRP A 253 -2.21 -28.39 -2.05
N GLN A 254 -1.34 -29.21 -1.47
CA GLN A 254 -0.03 -29.57 -2.02
C GLN A 254 0.17 -31.09 -2.00
N PRO A 255 -0.42 -31.82 -2.96
CA PRO A 255 -0.35 -33.28 -2.98
C PRO A 255 1.05 -33.82 -3.24
N SER A 256 1.95 -32.97 -3.72
CA SER A 256 3.37 -33.28 -3.98
C SER A 256 4.19 -32.00 -3.96
N ALA A 257 5.53 -32.15 -3.93
CA ALA A 257 6.44 -31.01 -4.09
C ALA A 257 6.30 -30.28 -5.46
N ALA A 258 5.72 -30.93 -6.45
CA ALA A 258 5.54 -30.39 -7.79
C ALA A 258 4.25 -29.58 -7.96
N THR A 259 3.25 -29.76 -7.09
CA THR A 259 1.90 -29.16 -7.27
C THR A 259 1.46 -28.44 -6.02
N SER A 260 1.04 -27.19 -6.17
CA SER A 260 0.44 -26.39 -5.12
C SER A 260 -0.76 -25.60 -5.66
N LEU A 261 -1.89 -25.66 -4.95
CA LEU A 261 -3.07 -24.84 -5.20
C LEU A 261 -3.48 -24.15 -3.90
N THR A 262 -3.37 -22.85 -3.85
CA THR A 262 -3.83 -22.03 -2.72
C THR A 262 -5.13 -21.34 -3.10
N LEU A 263 -6.23 -21.67 -2.47
CA LEU A 263 -7.50 -20.98 -2.53
C LEU A 263 -7.49 -19.83 -1.53
N GLN A 264 -7.98 -18.67 -1.93
CA GLN A 264 -8.04 -17.47 -1.10
C GLN A 264 -9.44 -16.86 -1.14
N ALA A 265 -9.93 -16.40 0.00
CA ALA A 265 -11.11 -15.56 0.07
C ALA A 265 -10.81 -14.36 0.98
N LEU A 266 -11.50 -13.25 0.74
CA LEU A 266 -11.46 -12.05 1.57
C LEU A 266 -12.86 -11.47 1.65
N TRP A 267 -13.31 -11.20 2.86
CA TRP A 267 -14.43 -10.32 3.14
C TRP A 267 -13.93 -9.19 4.03
N GLN A 268 -14.26 -7.95 3.66
CA GLN A 268 -13.92 -6.76 4.43
C GLN A 268 -15.08 -5.78 4.37
N LYS A 269 -15.38 -5.22 5.51
CA LYS A 269 -16.37 -4.14 5.66
C LYS A 269 -15.77 -3.04 6.52
N ASP A 270 -15.78 -1.82 5.97
CA ASP A 270 -15.34 -0.61 6.67
C ASP A 270 -16.53 0.30 6.92
N LYS A 271 -16.56 0.92 8.08
CA LYS A 271 -17.45 2.03 8.38
C LYS A 271 -16.55 3.22 8.73
N ALA A 272 -16.49 4.18 7.82
CA ALA A 272 -15.55 5.28 7.89
C ALA A 272 -16.22 6.62 7.59
N GLY A 273 -15.62 7.71 8.07
CA GLY A 273 -15.94 9.07 7.67
C GLY A 273 -14.86 9.63 6.76
N THR A 274 -15.05 10.82 6.21
CA THR A 274 -14.04 11.50 5.39
C THR A 274 -13.12 12.36 6.27
N THR A 275 -11.83 12.14 6.13
CA THR A 275 -10.80 12.90 6.86
C THR A 275 -10.22 14.05 6.04
N GLN A 276 -10.45 14.05 4.74
CA GLN A 276 -9.97 15.10 3.83
C GLN A 276 -10.76 16.38 3.99
N SER A 277 -10.08 17.48 4.31
CA SER A 277 -10.75 18.72 4.68
C SER A 277 -10.64 19.83 3.62
N PHE A 278 -9.78 19.72 2.61
CA PHE A 278 -9.59 20.72 1.53
C PHE A 278 -9.54 22.14 2.08
N LEU A 279 -8.63 22.39 3.03
CA LEU A 279 -8.61 23.66 3.77
C LEU A 279 -8.03 24.80 2.92
N PRO A 280 -8.60 26.04 3.01
CA PRO A 280 -8.03 27.20 2.33
C PRO A 280 -6.57 27.45 2.73
N TRP A 281 -5.81 28.14 1.86
CA TRP A 281 -4.44 28.54 2.17
C TRP A 281 -4.38 29.45 3.40
N ASN A 282 -5.32 30.44 3.48
CA ASN A 282 -5.45 31.30 4.66
C ASN A 282 -6.02 30.52 5.84
N GLY A 283 -5.26 30.47 6.92
CA GLY A 283 -5.62 29.68 8.11
C GLY A 283 -5.05 28.24 8.10
N SER A 284 -4.41 27.80 7.01
CA SER A 284 -3.58 26.60 6.98
C SER A 284 -2.10 26.98 6.87
N VAL A 285 -1.56 27.18 5.68
CA VAL A 285 -0.16 27.53 5.44
C VAL A 285 0.10 29.03 5.50
N GLN A 286 -0.90 29.83 5.19
CA GLN A 286 -0.87 31.30 5.28
C GLN A 286 -1.59 31.80 6.54
N GLU A 287 -1.24 32.99 6.98
CA GLU A 287 -1.87 33.63 8.13
C GLU A 287 -3.37 33.92 7.90
N ASN A 288 -4.12 33.91 8.98
CA ASN A 288 -5.53 34.27 9.02
C ASN A 288 -5.77 35.05 10.31
N PRO A 289 -6.60 36.11 10.33
CA PRO A 289 -6.89 36.88 11.53
C PRO A 289 -7.38 36.04 12.73
N ASN A 290 -8.01 34.89 12.45
CA ASN A 290 -8.54 33.95 13.44
C ASN A 290 -7.52 32.87 13.84
N GLY A 291 -6.28 32.99 13.37
CA GLY A 291 -5.22 31.99 13.60
C GLY A 291 -5.36 30.78 12.70
N ARG A 292 -4.74 29.67 13.13
CA ARG A 292 -4.71 28.43 12.35
C ARG A 292 -5.99 27.62 12.51
N ILE A 293 -6.53 27.11 11.39
CA ILE A 293 -7.65 26.16 11.41
C ILE A 293 -7.20 24.90 12.18
N PRO A 294 -7.96 24.42 13.17
CA PRO A 294 -7.59 23.25 13.94
C PRO A 294 -7.44 21.99 13.06
N THR A 295 -6.37 21.21 13.25
CA THR A 295 -6.10 19.96 12.49
C THR A 295 -7.20 18.90 12.63
N ARG A 296 -8.01 18.99 13.68
CA ARG A 296 -9.17 18.13 13.94
C ARG A 296 -10.47 18.63 13.31
N ARG A 297 -10.41 19.74 12.52
CA ARG A 297 -11.60 20.36 11.96
C ARG A 297 -12.29 19.42 10.98
N PHE A 298 -13.55 19.07 11.31
CA PHE A 298 -14.44 18.37 10.43
C PHE A 298 -15.22 19.38 9.58
N VAL A 299 -15.31 19.16 8.29
CA VAL A 299 -15.89 20.12 7.34
C VAL A 299 -17.24 19.66 6.75
N SER A 300 -17.61 18.41 6.99
CA SER A 300 -18.87 17.82 6.55
C SER A 300 -19.96 17.91 7.65
N GLU A 301 -20.97 17.05 7.60
CA GLU A 301 -22.06 17.02 8.59
C GLU A 301 -22.02 15.73 9.43
N PRO A 302 -21.96 15.83 10.78
CA PRO A 302 -21.95 14.66 11.65
C PRO A 302 -23.17 13.76 11.44
N GLY A 303 -22.90 12.44 11.30
CA GLY A 303 -23.94 11.43 11.11
C GLY A 303 -24.64 11.46 9.74
N TRP A 304 -24.13 12.29 8.80
CA TRP A 304 -24.45 12.24 7.38
C TRP A 304 -23.23 11.86 6.56
N ASP A 305 -22.05 12.38 6.90
CA ASP A 305 -20.78 12.00 6.26
C ASP A 305 -20.53 10.49 6.40
N ALA A 306 -20.09 9.87 5.32
CA ALA A 306 -19.76 8.45 5.28
C ALA A 306 -18.77 8.14 4.16
N TYR A 307 -17.91 7.18 4.41
CA TYR A 307 -17.14 6.45 3.41
C TYR A 307 -17.16 4.96 3.78
N ASP A 308 -18.36 4.40 3.73
CA ASP A 308 -18.57 3.01 4.08
C ASP A 308 -18.25 2.11 2.89
N THR A 309 -17.46 1.06 3.11
CA THR A 309 -17.04 0.16 2.05
C THR A 309 -17.32 -1.29 2.40
N GLU A 310 -17.59 -2.10 1.38
CA GLU A 310 -17.67 -3.55 1.52
C GLU A 310 -17.06 -4.22 0.30
N GLN A 311 -16.25 -5.27 0.54
CA GLN A 311 -15.72 -6.09 -0.55
C GLN A 311 -15.76 -7.57 -0.20
N PHE A 312 -15.94 -8.36 -1.25
CA PHE A 312 -15.76 -9.79 -1.22
C PHE A 312 -14.93 -10.21 -2.41
N SER A 313 -13.89 -11.01 -2.16
CA SER A 313 -13.07 -11.59 -3.23
C SER A 313 -12.81 -13.06 -3.02
N VAL A 314 -12.69 -13.79 -4.14
CA VAL A 314 -12.23 -15.17 -4.18
C VAL A 314 -11.19 -15.30 -5.27
N GLY A 315 -10.22 -16.17 -5.04
CA GLY A 315 -9.16 -16.39 -6.00
C GLY A 315 -8.36 -17.65 -5.69
N TRP A 316 -7.39 -17.91 -6.56
CA TRP A 316 -6.43 -18.99 -6.35
C TRP A 316 -5.07 -18.64 -6.91
N LEU A 317 -4.06 -19.27 -6.34
CA LEU A 317 -2.68 -19.33 -6.80
C LEU A 317 -2.39 -20.80 -7.10
N PHE A 318 -2.12 -21.12 -8.34
CA PHE A 318 -1.80 -22.48 -8.78
C PHE A 318 -0.38 -22.53 -9.33
N GLU A 319 0.40 -23.51 -8.89
CA GLU A 319 1.72 -23.82 -9.43
C GLU A 319 1.82 -25.33 -9.70
N HIS A 320 2.41 -25.66 -10.85
CA HIS A 320 2.73 -27.04 -11.18
C HIS A 320 4.07 -27.13 -11.93
N GLN A 321 4.96 -27.92 -11.36
CA GLN A 321 6.26 -28.25 -11.95
C GLN A 321 6.11 -29.54 -12.79
N PHE A 322 6.13 -29.43 -14.11
CA PHE A 322 6.02 -30.60 -14.98
C PHE A 322 7.27 -31.47 -14.95
N ASN A 323 8.44 -30.84 -14.82
CA ASN A 323 9.76 -31.46 -14.72
C ASN A 323 10.77 -30.40 -14.24
N ASP A 324 12.06 -30.74 -14.18
CA ASP A 324 13.11 -29.82 -13.71
C ASP A 324 13.26 -28.53 -14.58
N THR A 325 12.73 -28.57 -15.79
CA THR A 325 12.84 -27.45 -16.75
C THR A 325 11.60 -26.55 -16.74
N TRP A 326 10.38 -27.12 -16.70
CA TRP A 326 9.16 -26.39 -16.98
C TRP A 326 8.24 -26.33 -15.75
N LYS A 327 7.79 -25.11 -15.44
CA LYS A 327 6.80 -24.83 -14.40
C LYS A 327 5.67 -23.96 -14.97
N PHE A 328 4.45 -24.30 -14.63
CA PHE A 328 3.27 -23.48 -14.91
C PHE A 328 2.81 -22.77 -13.66
N ARG A 329 2.37 -21.51 -13.82
CA ARG A 329 1.70 -20.73 -12.76
C ARG A 329 0.44 -20.09 -13.29
N GLN A 330 -0.57 -20.04 -12.42
CA GLN A 330 -1.78 -19.28 -12.67
C GLN A 330 -2.21 -18.58 -11.40
N ASN A 331 -2.50 -17.29 -11.51
CA ASN A 331 -3.07 -16.47 -10.47
C ASN A 331 -4.42 -15.94 -10.95
N PHE A 332 -5.46 -16.09 -10.16
CA PHE A 332 -6.81 -15.66 -10.48
C PHE A 332 -7.45 -14.96 -9.28
N ARG A 333 -8.21 -13.87 -9.54
CA ARG A 333 -9.03 -13.20 -8.53
C ARG A 333 -10.29 -12.60 -9.14
N ASN A 334 -11.43 -12.84 -8.49
CA ASN A 334 -12.69 -12.15 -8.74
C ASN A 334 -13.05 -11.35 -7.49
N THR A 335 -13.30 -10.05 -7.65
CA THR A 335 -13.67 -9.15 -6.54
C THR A 335 -14.95 -8.42 -6.89
N VAL A 336 -15.83 -8.31 -5.90
CA VAL A 336 -17.00 -7.42 -5.93
C VAL A 336 -16.83 -6.45 -4.77
N SER A 337 -16.99 -5.15 -5.03
CA SER A 337 -16.94 -4.12 -4.00
C SER A 337 -18.01 -3.06 -4.21
N SER A 338 -18.40 -2.42 -3.12
CA SER A 338 -19.29 -1.26 -3.08
C SER A 338 -18.77 -0.22 -2.11
N VAL A 339 -19.07 1.04 -2.39
CA VAL A 339 -18.77 2.16 -1.52
C VAL A 339 -20.06 2.98 -1.34
N ASP A 340 -20.31 3.45 -0.14
CA ASP A 340 -21.28 4.50 0.16
C ASP A 340 -20.49 5.73 0.59
N TYR A 341 -20.27 6.64 -0.36
CA TYR A 341 -19.47 7.84 -0.17
C TYR A 341 -20.37 9.07 -0.21
N GLN A 342 -20.39 9.83 0.87
CA GLN A 342 -21.07 11.12 0.94
C GLN A 342 -20.31 12.06 1.88
N SER A 343 -20.01 13.26 1.38
CA SER A 343 -19.28 14.27 2.14
C SER A 343 -19.56 15.67 1.64
N LEU A 344 -19.28 16.65 2.51
CA LEU A 344 -19.24 18.09 2.18
C LEU A 344 -17.80 18.57 2.31
N TYR A 345 -17.41 19.44 1.38
CA TYR A 345 -16.09 20.01 1.31
C TYR A 345 -16.16 21.54 1.13
N PRO A 346 -15.19 22.31 1.67
CA PRO A 346 -15.03 23.71 1.31
C PRO A 346 -14.92 23.89 -0.20
N ASN A 347 -15.57 24.89 -0.74
CA ASN A 347 -15.53 25.18 -2.16
C ASN A 347 -14.25 25.95 -2.50
N VAL A 348 -13.17 25.22 -2.76
CA VAL A 348 -11.86 25.79 -3.15
C VAL A 348 -11.76 26.16 -4.62
N TYR A 349 -12.78 25.79 -5.41
CA TYR A 349 -12.83 26.08 -6.86
C TYR A 349 -13.51 27.44 -7.20
N GLY A 350 -13.76 28.28 -6.19
CA GLY A 350 -14.39 29.60 -6.37
C GLY A 350 -13.51 30.61 -7.08
N ALA A 351 -14.04 31.84 -7.28
CA ALA A 351 -13.42 32.88 -8.06
C ALA A 351 -12.08 33.43 -7.54
N ARG A 352 -11.72 33.12 -6.29
CA ARG A 352 -10.46 33.51 -5.66
C ARG A 352 -9.70 32.26 -5.24
N ARG A 353 -8.68 31.89 -6.01
CA ARG A 353 -7.79 30.78 -5.71
C ARG A 353 -7.15 30.95 -4.33
N GLY A 354 -7.36 29.99 -3.43
CA GLY A 354 -6.79 29.98 -2.08
C GLY A 354 -7.50 30.83 -1.03
N ASP A 355 -8.44 31.70 -1.45
CA ASP A 355 -9.31 32.48 -0.58
C ASP A 355 -10.75 32.02 -0.80
N SER A 356 -11.17 31.01 -0.05
CA SER A 356 -12.49 30.40 -0.15
C SER A 356 -13.50 31.00 0.84
N TYR A 357 -13.12 32.09 1.54
CA TYR A 357 -13.99 32.71 2.53
C TYR A 357 -15.05 33.63 1.87
N ILE A 358 -16.25 33.58 2.40
CA ILE A 358 -17.40 34.37 1.94
C ILE A 358 -17.70 35.58 2.85
N ASP A 359 -17.06 35.62 4.03
CA ASP A 359 -17.17 36.69 5.02
C ASP A 359 -15.89 37.52 5.13
N ALA A 360 -16.01 38.78 5.55
CA ALA A 360 -14.87 39.68 5.72
C ALA A 360 -13.93 39.23 6.86
N ASP A 361 -14.46 38.52 7.85
CA ASP A 361 -13.71 38.01 8.99
C ASP A 361 -12.90 36.75 8.66
N GLN A 362 -13.00 36.24 7.43
CA GLN A 362 -12.31 35.04 6.95
C GLN A 362 -12.53 33.81 7.86
N THR A 363 -13.77 33.56 8.22
CA THR A 363 -14.16 32.44 9.08
C THR A 363 -14.99 31.39 8.38
N THR A 364 -15.82 31.78 7.41
CA THR A 364 -16.88 30.97 6.82
C THR A 364 -16.59 30.68 5.35
N THR A 365 -16.73 29.44 4.93
CA THR A 365 -16.58 29.02 3.54
C THR A 365 -17.87 28.44 3.00
N ASP A 366 -18.13 28.65 1.71
CA ASP A 366 -19.11 27.85 0.99
C ASP A 366 -18.67 26.39 0.95
N ARG A 367 -19.64 25.48 0.90
CA ARG A 367 -19.39 24.07 0.74
C ARG A 367 -20.12 23.51 -0.49
N TYR A 368 -19.53 22.46 -1.05
CA TYR A 368 -20.23 21.60 -2.00
C TYR A 368 -20.33 20.19 -1.43
N PHE A 369 -21.41 19.49 -1.73
CA PHE A 369 -21.53 18.09 -1.41
C PHE A 369 -21.22 17.20 -2.60
N TYR A 370 -20.67 16.04 -2.28
CA TYR A 370 -20.40 14.96 -3.22
C TYR A 370 -20.93 13.65 -2.66
N VAL A 371 -21.78 12.99 -3.44
CA VAL A 371 -22.30 11.65 -3.13
C VAL A 371 -21.96 10.74 -4.29
N ASN A 372 -21.41 9.56 -4.01
CA ASN A 372 -21.07 8.56 -5.00
C ASN A 372 -21.26 7.15 -4.43
N LYS A 373 -22.06 6.32 -5.10
CA LYS A 373 -22.40 4.96 -4.67
C LYS A 373 -21.99 3.94 -5.72
N PRO A 374 -20.67 3.75 -5.95
CA PRO A 374 -20.20 2.81 -6.96
C PRO A 374 -20.33 1.36 -6.49
N ARG A 375 -20.59 0.51 -7.48
CA ARG A 375 -20.47 -0.95 -7.37
C ARG A 375 -19.54 -1.43 -8.45
N MET A 376 -18.49 -2.12 -8.05
CA MET A 376 -17.46 -2.62 -8.94
C MET A 376 -17.39 -4.13 -8.94
N ARG A 377 -17.05 -4.67 -10.09
CA ARG A 377 -16.68 -6.07 -10.25
C ARG A 377 -15.42 -6.17 -11.09
N THR A 378 -14.43 -6.89 -10.59
CA THR A 378 -13.19 -7.18 -11.30
C THR A 378 -13.01 -8.68 -11.45
N LEU A 379 -12.48 -9.08 -12.60
CA LEU A 379 -12.01 -10.44 -12.84
C LEU A 379 -10.61 -10.33 -13.43
N LEU A 380 -9.64 -10.95 -12.77
CA LEU A 380 -8.23 -10.85 -13.08
C LEU A 380 -7.63 -12.25 -13.18
N ALA A 381 -6.85 -12.49 -14.21
CA ALA A 381 -6.11 -13.73 -14.39
C ALA A 381 -4.73 -13.42 -14.97
N ASP A 382 -3.69 -14.04 -14.43
CA ASP A 382 -2.33 -14.05 -14.97
C ASP A 382 -1.82 -15.48 -14.97
N GLN A 383 -1.36 -15.94 -16.11
CA GLN A 383 -0.83 -17.29 -16.25
C GLN A 383 0.44 -17.29 -17.08
N ASN A 384 1.39 -18.09 -16.69
CA ASN A 384 2.66 -18.20 -17.37
C ASN A 384 3.29 -19.58 -17.26
N ILE A 385 4.18 -19.84 -18.21
CA ILE A 385 5.10 -20.99 -18.20
C ILE A 385 6.50 -20.42 -18.01
N GLU A 386 7.21 -20.90 -17.01
CA GLU A 386 8.62 -20.65 -16.76
C GLU A 386 9.43 -21.85 -17.23
N GLY A 387 10.47 -21.59 -18.01
CA GLY A 387 11.45 -22.58 -18.47
C GLY A 387 12.84 -22.26 -17.96
N LYS A 388 13.52 -23.23 -17.35
CA LYS A 388 14.94 -23.15 -16.97
C LYS A 388 15.74 -24.00 -17.92
N LEU A 389 16.54 -23.37 -18.77
CA LEU A 389 17.28 -24.02 -19.83
C LEU A 389 18.77 -23.71 -19.69
N ASN A 390 19.59 -24.74 -19.85
CA ASN A 390 21.06 -24.60 -19.84
C ASN A 390 21.60 -24.86 -21.24
N TRP A 391 22.34 -23.88 -21.79
CA TRP A 391 22.92 -23.99 -23.11
C TRP A 391 24.37 -23.52 -23.12
N GLY A 392 25.29 -24.46 -23.06
CA GLY A 392 26.72 -24.19 -22.99
C GLY A 392 27.08 -23.41 -21.70
N ARG A 393 27.52 -22.14 -21.90
CA ARG A 393 27.87 -21.22 -20.78
C ARG A 393 26.72 -20.32 -20.35
N THR A 394 25.51 -20.54 -20.88
CA THR A 394 24.34 -19.72 -20.56
C THR A 394 23.28 -20.53 -19.81
N GLU A 395 22.71 -19.91 -18.78
CA GLU A 395 21.53 -20.38 -18.09
C GLU A 395 20.39 -19.41 -18.44
N HIS A 396 19.28 -19.91 -18.96
CA HIS A 396 18.12 -19.14 -19.37
C HIS A 396 16.96 -19.37 -18.40
N THR A 397 16.34 -18.30 -17.95
CA THR A 397 15.03 -18.34 -17.29
C THR A 397 14.02 -17.64 -18.19
N VAL A 398 13.34 -18.43 -19.00
CA VAL A 398 12.35 -17.96 -19.97
C VAL A 398 10.97 -17.94 -19.33
N ILE A 399 10.22 -16.87 -19.53
CA ILE A 399 8.81 -16.76 -19.20
C ILE A 399 8.00 -16.45 -20.46
N LEU A 400 6.94 -17.22 -20.67
CA LEU A 400 5.89 -16.93 -21.64
C LEU A 400 4.56 -16.85 -20.90
N GLY A 401 3.86 -15.74 -21.04
CA GLY A 401 2.64 -15.55 -20.27
C GLY A 401 1.57 -14.73 -20.97
N MET A 402 0.38 -14.83 -20.38
CA MET A 402 -0.81 -14.10 -20.79
C MET A 402 -1.54 -13.62 -19.54
N ASP A 403 -1.99 -12.38 -19.53
CA ASP A 403 -2.92 -11.90 -18.53
C ASP A 403 -4.20 -11.32 -19.13
N TYR A 404 -5.24 -11.38 -18.34
CA TYR A 404 -6.54 -10.84 -18.66
C TYR A 404 -7.10 -10.06 -17.46
N SER A 405 -7.61 -8.88 -17.72
CA SER A 405 -8.37 -8.10 -16.74
C SER A 405 -9.71 -7.65 -17.30
N HIS A 406 -10.73 -7.75 -16.47
CA HIS A 406 -12.06 -7.23 -16.73
C HIS A 406 -12.53 -6.43 -15.53
N TYR A 407 -12.86 -5.17 -15.78
CA TYR A 407 -13.40 -4.22 -14.80
C TYR A 407 -14.78 -3.76 -15.28
N ARG A 408 -15.73 -3.68 -14.37
CA ARG A 408 -17.04 -3.10 -14.60
C ARG A 408 -17.44 -2.27 -13.39
N GLU A 409 -17.91 -1.06 -13.64
CA GLU A 409 -18.46 -0.15 -12.64
C GLU A 409 -19.87 0.32 -13.03
N THR A 410 -20.73 0.43 -12.03
CA THR A 410 -22.00 1.14 -12.07
C THR A 410 -22.01 2.07 -10.86
N SER A 411 -22.46 3.30 -11.01
CA SER A 411 -22.56 4.23 -9.89
C SER A 411 -23.78 5.12 -9.98
N GLN A 412 -24.19 5.61 -8.81
CA GLN A 412 -25.15 6.71 -8.69
C GLN A 412 -24.45 7.87 -8.00
N THR A 413 -24.66 9.07 -8.50
CA THR A 413 -24.00 10.26 -7.97
C THR A 413 -24.97 11.40 -7.75
N ALA A 414 -24.61 12.27 -6.81
CA ALA A 414 -25.23 13.59 -6.67
C ALA A 414 -24.15 14.59 -6.24
N THR A 415 -24.24 15.80 -6.77
CA THR A 415 -23.37 16.92 -6.40
C THR A 415 -24.18 18.20 -6.35
N GLY A 416 -23.78 19.13 -5.51
CA GLY A 416 -24.45 20.43 -5.41
C GLY A 416 -23.85 21.30 -4.33
N LEU A 417 -24.40 22.49 -4.15
CA LEU A 417 -23.98 23.38 -3.07
C LEU A 417 -24.58 22.95 -1.75
N GLY A 418 -23.79 22.99 -0.70
CA GLY A 418 -24.20 22.77 0.68
C GLY A 418 -24.26 24.08 1.46
N ALA A 419 -24.82 24.05 2.66
CA ALA A 419 -24.82 25.22 3.53
C ALA A 419 -23.38 25.62 3.89
N PRO A 420 -23.06 26.92 3.97
CA PRO A 420 -21.76 27.42 4.41
C PRO A 420 -21.39 26.91 5.80
N LEU A 421 -20.10 26.86 6.11
CA LEU A 421 -19.58 26.44 7.41
C LEU A 421 -18.51 27.41 7.92
N ASN A 422 -18.66 27.84 9.17
CA ASN A 422 -17.59 28.55 9.86
C ASN A 422 -16.50 27.53 10.28
N LEU A 423 -15.29 27.71 9.76
CA LEU A 423 -14.17 26.78 10.00
C LEU A 423 -13.57 26.90 11.40
N TYR A 424 -13.83 27.97 12.15
CA TYR A 424 -13.32 28.21 13.50
C TYR A 424 -14.37 27.86 14.57
N HIS A 425 -15.63 28.19 14.31
CA HIS A 425 -16.78 27.95 15.21
C HIS A 425 -17.92 27.25 14.46
N PRO A 426 -17.76 25.96 14.08
CA PRO A 426 -18.72 25.28 13.22
C PRO A 426 -20.06 25.05 13.95
N VAL A 427 -21.12 25.31 13.22
CA VAL A 427 -22.48 24.93 13.59
C VAL A 427 -22.96 23.91 12.57
N TYR A 428 -23.14 22.68 13.02
CA TYR A 428 -23.59 21.56 12.19
C TYR A 428 -25.10 21.38 12.23
N GLY A 429 -25.64 20.58 11.31
CA GLY A 429 -27.05 20.20 11.26
C GLY A 429 -27.74 20.51 9.93
N ASN A 430 -27.01 21.14 8.99
CA ASN A 430 -27.53 21.52 7.67
C ASN A 430 -27.16 20.45 6.63
N ARG A 431 -27.87 19.31 6.66
CA ARG A 431 -27.66 18.22 5.71
C ARG A 431 -28.22 18.57 4.34
N PRO A 432 -27.48 18.32 3.23
CA PRO A 432 -28.00 18.59 1.89
C PRO A 432 -29.12 17.59 1.56
N GLU A 433 -30.13 18.09 0.84
CA GLU A 433 -31.12 17.28 0.16
C GLU A 433 -30.64 17.05 -1.28
N TYR A 434 -30.77 15.82 -1.80
CA TYR A 434 -30.30 15.48 -3.14
C TYR A 434 -31.06 14.29 -3.72
N GLU A 435 -31.08 14.24 -5.04
CA GLU A 435 -31.54 13.08 -5.80
C GLU A 435 -30.35 12.41 -6.47
N LEU A 436 -30.30 11.09 -6.44
CA LEU A 436 -29.25 10.30 -7.09
C LEU A 436 -29.55 10.13 -8.57
N SER A 437 -28.54 10.33 -9.39
CA SER A 437 -28.59 10.08 -10.84
C SER A 437 -27.62 8.96 -11.20
N ASP A 438 -28.05 8.04 -12.07
CA ASP A 438 -27.20 7.00 -12.60
C ASP A 438 -26.08 7.60 -13.46
N THR A 439 -24.85 7.15 -13.23
CA THR A 439 -23.75 7.48 -14.13
C THR A 439 -23.64 6.47 -15.27
N PRO A 440 -23.08 6.85 -16.44
CA PRO A 440 -22.81 5.91 -17.51
C PRO A 440 -21.95 4.74 -17.03
N LYS A 441 -22.40 3.50 -17.31
CA LYS A 441 -21.65 2.29 -16.93
C LYS A 441 -20.29 2.26 -17.61
N GLN A 442 -19.26 1.93 -16.85
CA GLN A 442 -17.91 1.80 -17.36
C GLN A 442 -17.49 0.33 -17.41
N LYS A 443 -16.80 -0.03 -18.49
CA LYS A 443 -16.18 -1.35 -18.66
C LYS A 443 -14.78 -1.15 -19.22
N GLN A 444 -13.81 -1.83 -18.61
CA GLN A 444 -12.43 -1.90 -19.11
C GLN A 444 -12.06 -3.37 -19.25
N GLN A 445 -11.39 -3.71 -20.34
CA GLN A 445 -10.85 -5.04 -20.59
C GLN A 445 -9.42 -4.90 -21.09
N GLN A 446 -8.54 -5.75 -20.62
CA GLN A 446 -7.20 -5.84 -21.15
C GLN A 446 -6.85 -7.30 -21.37
N LEU A 447 -6.21 -7.58 -22.49
CA LEU A 447 -5.56 -8.85 -22.78
C LEU A 447 -4.12 -8.55 -23.17
N GLY A 448 -3.17 -9.16 -22.47
CA GLY A 448 -1.75 -8.99 -22.70
C GLY A 448 -1.04 -10.33 -22.88
N PHE A 449 -0.11 -10.36 -23.84
CA PHE A 449 0.82 -11.48 -24.02
C PHE A 449 2.23 -10.96 -23.80
N TYR A 450 3.02 -11.69 -23.01
CA TYR A 450 4.39 -11.29 -22.68
C TYR A 450 5.36 -12.45 -22.78
N ALA A 451 6.60 -12.10 -23.13
CA ALA A 451 7.73 -13.00 -23.16
C ALA A 451 8.95 -12.30 -22.54
N GLN A 452 9.70 -13.00 -21.71
CA GLN A 452 10.93 -12.51 -21.11
C GLN A 452 11.94 -13.63 -21.03
N ASP A 453 13.21 -13.31 -21.23
CA ASP A 453 14.33 -14.18 -20.93
C ASP A 453 15.34 -13.47 -20.04
N GLN A 454 15.73 -14.11 -18.97
CA GLN A 454 16.85 -13.73 -18.12
C GLN A 454 17.98 -14.72 -18.38
N ILE A 455 19.05 -14.24 -19.01
CA ILE A 455 20.20 -15.02 -19.45
C ILE A 455 21.35 -14.75 -18.49
N LYS A 456 21.82 -15.78 -17.81
CA LYS A 456 23.09 -15.73 -17.07
C LYS A 456 24.20 -16.30 -17.93
N PHE A 457 25.23 -15.53 -18.13
CA PHE A 457 26.45 -15.94 -18.85
C PHE A 457 27.60 -15.98 -17.84
N ASP A 458 28.31 -17.11 -17.80
CA ASP A 458 29.42 -17.37 -16.86
C ASP A 458 29.06 -17.07 -15.39
N LYS A 459 27.82 -17.30 -14.99
CA LYS A 459 27.26 -17.07 -13.64
C LYS A 459 27.14 -15.61 -13.21
N ASN A 460 27.99 -14.71 -13.69
CA ASN A 460 28.09 -13.33 -13.20
C ASN A 460 27.38 -12.31 -14.08
N TRP A 461 27.40 -12.48 -15.42
CA TRP A 461 26.72 -11.57 -16.34
C TRP A 461 25.25 -11.96 -16.49
N ILE A 462 24.37 -11.00 -16.32
CA ILE A 462 22.92 -11.18 -16.41
C ILE A 462 22.37 -10.23 -17.45
N PHE A 463 21.76 -10.79 -18.48
CA PHE A 463 21.03 -10.06 -19.51
C PHE A 463 19.54 -10.34 -19.34
N LEU A 464 18.75 -9.30 -19.31
CA LEU A 464 17.29 -9.38 -19.24
C LEU A 464 16.72 -8.76 -20.51
N ALA A 465 15.88 -9.47 -21.21
CA ALA A 465 15.13 -8.95 -22.35
C ALA A 465 13.66 -9.38 -22.25
N GLY A 466 12.75 -8.44 -22.43
CA GLY A 466 11.33 -8.71 -22.41
C GLY A 466 10.55 -7.86 -23.39
N ILE A 467 9.46 -8.43 -23.90
CA ILE A 467 8.51 -7.77 -24.79
C ILE A 467 7.09 -8.17 -24.41
N ARG A 468 6.17 -7.22 -24.52
CA ARG A 468 4.75 -7.45 -24.28
C ARG A 468 3.91 -6.73 -25.33
N ARG A 469 2.79 -7.35 -25.69
CA ARG A 469 1.74 -6.77 -26.54
C ARG A 469 0.42 -6.79 -25.80
N ASP A 470 -0.19 -5.61 -25.67
CA ASP A 470 -1.49 -5.42 -25.04
C ASP A 470 -2.54 -4.95 -26.03
N ARG A 471 -3.76 -5.40 -25.78
CA ARG A 471 -5.00 -4.80 -26.28
C ARG A 471 -5.80 -4.33 -25.07
N ALA A 472 -6.11 -3.05 -24.99
CA ALA A 472 -6.95 -2.44 -23.95
C ALA A 472 -8.22 -1.88 -24.58
N ASP A 473 -9.37 -2.36 -24.11
CA ASP A 473 -10.69 -1.93 -24.55
C ASP A 473 -11.36 -1.14 -23.42
N ASN A 474 -11.79 0.09 -23.70
CA ASN A 474 -12.59 0.92 -22.81
C ASN A 474 -13.97 1.13 -23.43
N ARG A 475 -15.01 1.08 -22.60
CA ARG A 475 -16.39 1.35 -23.01
C ARG A 475 -17.10 2.12 -21.90
N ILE A 476 -17.61 3.28 -22.25
CA ILE A 476 -18.54 4.09 -21.46
C ILE A 476 -19.92 3.96 -22.11
N GLU A 477 -20.96 3.74 -21.31
CA GLU A 477 -22.34 3.62 -21.82
C GLU A 477 -22.73 4.89 -22.58
N GLY A 478 -23.30 4.73 -23.77
CA GLY A 478 -23.65 5.85 -24.65
C GLY A 478 -22.50 6.37 -25.51
N GLN A 479 -21.29 5.83 -25.38
CA GLN A 479 -20.13 6.19 -26.19
C GLN A 479 -19.63 4.99 -26.99
N ASP A 480 -18.91 5.27 -28.07
CA ASP A 480 -18.25 4.25 -28.86
C ASP A 480 -17.19 3.52 -28.06
N LYS A 481 -17.01 2.24 -28.36
CA LYS A 481 -15.94 1.46 -27.77
C LYS A 481 -14.58 1.95 -28.25
N GLU A 482 -13.70 2.23 -27.33
CA GLU A 482 -12.30 2.59 -27.60
C GLU A 482 -11.40 1.37 -27.47
N THR A 483 -10.49 1.20 -28.41
CA THR A 483 -9.49 0.14 -28.38
C THR A 483 -8.10 0.72 -28.61
N ASP A 484 -7.21 0.44 -27.67
CA ASP A 484 -5.79 0.81 -27.73
C ASP A 484 -4.89 -0.43 -27.80
N TYR A 485 -3.82 -0.31 -28.57
CA TYR A 485 -2.78 -1.32 -28.67
C TYR A 485 -1.47 -0.73 -28.18
N ALA A 486 -0.75 -1.49 -27.37
CA ALA A 486 0.58 -1.11 -26.92
C ALA A 486 1.56 -2.27 -27.05
N THR A 487 2.79 -1.94 -27.46
CA THR A 487 3.94 -2.83 -27.30
C THR A 487 4.89 -2.15 -26.35
N THR A 488 5.28 -2.85 -25.28
CA THR A 488 6.24 -2.38 -24.28
C THR A 488 7.42 -3.33 -24.20
N LYS A 489 8.59 -2.76 -23.91
CA LYS A 489 9.87 -3.48 -23.89
C LYS A 489 10.60 -3.20 -22.59
N ARG A 490 11.48 -4.13 -22.24
CA ARG A 490 12.38 -4.02 -21.11
C ARG A 490 13.71 -4.68 -21.46
N PHE A 491 14.82 -4.03 -21.08
CA PHE A 491 16.17 -4.57 -21.21
C PHE A 491 16.93 -4.29 -19.92
N GLY A 492 17.79 -5.21 -19.53
CA GLY A 492 18.66 -5.08 -18.38
C GLY A 492 19.99 -5.74 -18.63
N LEU A 493 21.05 -5.12 -18.15
CA LEU A 493 22.40 -5.67 -18.11
C LEU A 493 22.90 -5.51 -16.67
N MET A 494 23.43 -6.57 -16.08
CA MET A 494 23.95 -6.57 -14.74
C MET A 494 25.17 -7.49 -14.65
N TYR A 495 26.11 -7.11 -13.79
CA TYR A 495 27.23 -7.95 -13.42
C TYR A 495 27.14 -8.27 -11.93
N ALA A 496 26.76 -9.48 -11.57
CA ALA A 496 26.66 -9.95 -10.19
C ALA A 496 28.00 -10.52 -9.74
N ALA A 497 28.82 -9.72 -9.05
CA ALA A 497 30.12 -10.14 -8.57
C ALA A 497 30.01 -11.03 -7.33
N ASP A 498 30.94 -11.96 -7.13
CA ASP A 498 30.95 -12.91 -6.00
C ASP A 498 31.08 -12.22 -4.64
N ASN A 499 31.62 -11.01 -4.59
CA ASN A 499 31.74 -10.20 -3.39
C ASN A 499 30.46 -9.40 -3.03
N GLY A 500 29.35 -9.66 -3.73
CA GLY A 500 28.03 -9.09 -3.47
C GLY A 500 27.73 -7.77 -4.19
N TRP A 501 28.67 -7.19 -4.93
CA TRP A 501 28.43 -5.99 -5.75
C TRP A 501 27.78 -6.34 -7.09
N SER A 502 26.73 -5.62 -7.45
CA SER A 502 25.96 -5.87 -8.68
C SER A 502 25.61 -4.55 -9.39
N PRO A 503 26.56 -3.95 -10.16
CA PRO A 503 26.25 -2.82 -11.03
C PRO A 503 25.32 -3.24 -12.16
N TYR A 504 24.38 -2.34 -12.54
CA TYR A 504 23.41 -2.61 -13.59
C TYR A 504 23.05 -1.37 -14.41
N LEU A 505 22.54 -1.62 -15.61
CA LEU A 505 21.90 -0.66 -16.50
C LEU A 505 20.57 -1.26 -16.96
N SER A 506 19.49 -0.48 -16.95
CA SER A 506 18.20 -0.95 -17.44
C SER A 506 17.45 0.09 -18.27
N TYR A 507 16.61 -0.41 -19.15
CA TYR A 507 15.64 0.33 -19.93
C TYR A 507 14.26 -0.30 -19.74
N SER A 508 13.23 0.51 -19.48
CA SER A 508 11.86 0.03 -19.29
C SER A 508 10.82 1.00 -19.83
N GLU A 509 9.68 0.46 -20.22
CA GLU A 509 8.58 1.21 -20.81
C GLU A 509 7.28 0.97 -20.04
N SER A 510 6.37 1.98 -20.08
CA SER A 510 4.99 1.86 -19.61
C SER A 510 3.99 2.50 -20.56
N PHE A 511 2.74 2.07 -20.43
CA PHE A 511 1.62 2.73 -21.06
C PHE A 511 0.40 2.71 -20.13
N THR A 512 -0.44 3.75 -20.26
CA THR A 512 -1.72 3.85 -19.55
C THR A 512 -2.75 4.33 -20.56
N PRO A 513 -3.77 3.52 -20.91
CA PRO A 513 -4.89 3.99 -21.70
C PRO A 513 -5.64 5.10 -20.98
N ILE A 514 -6.08 6.12 -21.71
CA ILE A 514 -6.91 7.21 -21.21
C ILE A 514 -8.18 7.19 -22.04
N ALA A 515 -9.31 6.93 -21.38
CA ALA A 515 -10.62 6.90 -22.04
C ALA A 515 -11.16 8.32 -22.26
N GLY A 516 -11.96 8.49 -23.32
CA GLY A 516 -12.66 9.73 -23.63
C GLY A 516 -11.89 10.70 -24.53
N SER A 517 -12.43 11.90 -24.64
CA SER A 517 -11.90 13.00 -25.45
C SER A 517 -11.88 14.29 -24.65
N ASN A 518 -11.10 15.26 -25.13
CA ASN A 518 -11.09 16.61 -24.59
C ASN A 518 -12.35 17.39 -25.02
N PHE A 519 -12.50 18.62 -24.52
CA PHE A 519 -13.61 19.53 -24.88
C PHE A 519 -13.71 19.79 -26.40
N TYR A 520 -12.60 19.67 -27.14
CA TYR A 520 -12.52 19.87 -28.57
C TYR A 520 -12.81 18.60 -29.39
N ASN A 521 -13.35 17.53 -28.74
CA ASN A 521 -13.60 16.20 -29.31
C ASN A 521 -12.36 15.47 -29.84
N GLU A 522 -11.18 15.83 -29.36
CA GLU A 522 -9.96 15.08 -29.65
C GLU A 522 -9.82 13.90 -28.69
N ARG A 523 -9.81 12.67 -29.23
CA ARG A 523 -9.61 11.47 -28.45
C ARG A 523 -8.25 11.48 -27.75
N TYR A 524 -8.24 11.14 -26.47
CA TYR A 524 -7.00 10.98 -25.73
C TYR A 524 -6.18 9.80 -26.27
N LYS A 525 -4.87 10.02 -26.40
CA LYS A 525 -3.89 8.99 -26.71
C LYS A 525 -3.40 8.34 -25.42
N PRO A 526 -3.04 7.06 -25.42
CA PRO A 526 -2.42 6.45 -24.24
C PRO A 526 -1.19 7.24 -23.78
N MET A 527 -1.11 7.50 -22.47
CA MET A 527 0.11 8.02 -21.85
C MET A 527 1.19 6.95 -21.97
N ARG A 528 2.41 7.35 -22.30
CA ARG A 528 3.56 6.47 -22.45
C ARG A 528 4.74 6.99 -21.65
N GLY A 529 5.36 6.08 -20.88
CA GLY A 529 6.58 6.34 -20.15
C GLY A 529 7.72 5.49 -20.66
N LYS A 530 8.94 6.03 -20.53
CA LYS A 530 10.19 5.29 -20.74
C LYS A 530 11.24 5.79 -19.79
N GLN A 531 12.08 4.88 -19.33
CA GLN A 531 13.13 5.17 -18.37
C GLN A 531 14.43 4.48 -18.76
N VAL A 532 15.53 5.19 -18.53
CA VAL A 532 16.87 4.61 -18.41
C VAL A 532 17.29 4.75 -16.95
N GLU A 533 17.80 3.66 -16.37
CA GLU A 533 18.26 3.61 -14.99
C GLU A 533 19.63 2.93 -14.93
N ALA A 534 20.57 3.56 -14.25
CA ALA A 534 21.88 2.98 -13.92
C ALA A 534 21.97 2.88 -12.39
N GLY A 535 22.41 1.74 -11.89
CA GLY A 535 22.51 1.54 -10.44
C GLY A 535 23.55 0.51 -10.05
N ILE A 536 23.74 0.39 -8.76
CA ILE A 536 24.58 -0.60 -8.12
C ILE A 536 23.91 -1.13 -6.88
N LYS A 537 23.95 -2.44 -6.70
CA LYS A 537 23.49 -3.11 -5.48
C LYS A 537 24.69 -3.73 -4.76
N TYR A 538 24.60 -3.77 -3.43
CA TYR A 538 25.52 -4.54 -2.60
C TYR A 538 24.74 -5.43 -1.66
N MET A 539 24.80 -6.74 -1.86
CA MET A 539 24.10 -7.76 -1.09
C MET A 539 25.06 -8.94 -0.87
N PRO A 540 25.91 -8.88 0.17
CA PRO A 540 26.85 -9.96 0.46
C PRO A 540 26.09 -11.22 0.93
N ARG A 541 26.65 -12.41 0.65
CA ARG A 541 25.99 -13.69 0.97
C ARG A 541 25.96 -14.01 2.47
N ASP A 542 26.95 -13.51 3.19
CA ASP A 542 27.25 -13.78 4.60
C ASP A 542 26.72 -12.70 5.57
N ALA A 543 26.04 -11.69 5.07
CA ALA A 543 25.44 -10.63 5.89
C ALA A 543 24.03 -10.27 5.44
N ASP A 544 23.20 -9.90 6.40
CA ASP A 544 21.86 -9.39 6.15
C ASP A 544 21.90 -7.86 5.96
N ILE A 545 22.59 -7.44 4.89
CA ILE A 545 22.75 -6.04 4.47
C ILE A 545 22.39 -5.92 3.00
N GLU A 546 21.66 -4.88 2.69
CA GLU A 546 21.37 -4.44 1.33
C GLU A 546 21.70 -2.95 1.21
N PHE A 547 22.52 -2.60 0.23
CA PHE A 547 22.72 -1.22 -0.21
C PHE A 547 22.35 -1.12 -1.68
N THR A 548 21.58 -0.10 -2.06
CA THR A 548 21.22 0.20 -3.44
C THR A 548 21.46 1.68 -3.71
N ALA A 549 22.13 2.00 -4.80
CA ALA A 549 22.21 3.33 -5.38
C ALA A 549 21.72 3.27 -6.82
N ALA A 550 20.81 4.18 -7.19
CA ALA A 550 20.25 4.26 -8.54
C ALA A 550 20.12 5.71 -9.00
N ALA A 551 20.44 5.95 -10.28
CA ALA A 551 20.17 7.19 -10.97
C ALA A 551 19.27 6.92 -12.18
N TYR A 552 18.26 7.77 -12.41
CA TYR A 552 17.27 7.55 -13.45
C TYR A 552 16.94 8.81 -14.26
N ASP A 553 16.52 8.59 -15.51
CA ASP A 553 15.93 9.58 -16.43
C ASP A 553 14.59 9.00 -16.94
N LEU A 554 13.49 9.50 -16.41
CA LEU A 554 12.13 9.10 -16.74
C LEU A 554 11.48 10.16 -17.64
N ARG A 555 10.89 9.73 -18.75
CA ARG A 555 10.22 10.62 -19.72
C ARG A 555 8.82 10.12 -20.01
N GLU A 556 7.87 11.03 -19.97
CA GLU A 556 6.46 10.75 -20.27
C GLU A 556 6.00 11.53 -21.50
N LYS A 557 5.00 10.98 -22.18
CA LYS A 557 4.28 11.60 -23.29
C LYS A 557 2.78 11.42 -23.10
N ASN A 558 2.01 12.37 -23.63
CA ASN A 558 0.54 12.35 -23.64
C ASN A 558 -0.06 12.36 -22.22
N ARG A 559 0.59 13.02 -21.26
CA ARG A 559 0.02 13.25 -19.94
C ARG A 559 -1.10 14.28 -20.05
N GLN A 560 -2.19 14.08 -19.30
CA GLN A 560 -3.25 15.08 -19.20
C GLN A 560 -2.80 16.23 -18.29
N THR A 561 -3.09 17.45 -18.72
CA THR A 561 -2.87 18.71 -17.99
C THR A 561 -4.09 19.58 -18.13
N ASN A 562 -4.31 20.49 -17.19
CA ASN A 562 -5.40 21.47 -17.29
C ASN A 562 -5.22 22.35 -18.55
N ASP A 563 -6.33 22.63 -19.21
CA ASP A 563 -6.38 23.58 -20.30
C ASP A 563 -6.33 25.02 -19.72
N PRO A 564 -5.33 25.85 -20.09
CA PRO A 564 -5.25 27.22 -19.60
C PRO A 564 -6.43 28.09 -19.98
N GLU A 565 -7.09 27.79 -21.11
CA GLU A 565 -8.23 28.58 -21.64
C GLU A 565 -9.58 28.05 -21.11
N ASN A 566 -9.63 26.79 -20.69
CA ASN A 566 -10.84 26.17 -20.15
C ASN A 566 -10.50 25.26 -18.95
N PRO A 567 -10.61 25.77 -17.70
CA PRO A 567 -10.22 25.03 -16.50
C PRO A 567 -10.95 23.69 -16.30
N ASN A 568 -12.10 23.50 -16.94
CA ASN A 568 -12.88 22.26 -16.89
C ASN A 568 -12.47 21.24 -17.96
N ASN A 569 -11.52 21.61 -18.83
CA ASN A 569 -11.00 20.75 -19.88
C ASN A 569 -9.60 20.26 -19.53
N GLN A 570 -9.24 19.12 -20.09
CA GLN A 570 -7.88 18.58 -20.00
C GLN A 570 -7.31 18.39 -21.40
N LEU A 571 -6.11 18.92 -21.60
CA LEU A 571 -5.31 18.69 -22.80
C LEU A 571 -4.24 17.64 -22.52
N GLN A 572 -3.69 17.04 -23.56
CA GLN A 572 -2.52 16.17 -23.38
C GLN A 572 -1.24 17.00 -23.55
N ALA A 573 -0.49 17.16 -22.46
CA ALA A 573 0.81 17.81 -22.45
C ALA A 573 1.79 17.11 -23.42
N GLY A 574 2.79 17.86 -23.86
CA GLY A 574 3.85 17.35 -24.71
C GLY A 574 4.66 16.24 -24.03
N LYS A 575 5.87 16.55 -23.60
CA LYS A 575 6.79 15.61 -22.93
C LYS A 575 7.15 16.17 -21.56
N THR A 576 7.00 15.36 -20.52
CA THR A 576 7.53 15.67 -19.19
C THR A 576 8.75 14.81 -18.88
N ARG A 577 9.58 15.25 -17.95
CA ARG A 577 10.82 14.58 -17.57
C ARG A 577 11.02 14.64 -16.06
N THR A 578 11.39 13.51 -15.49
CA THR A 578 11.80 13.39 -14.09
C THR A 578 13.16 12.72 -14.01
N ARG A 579 14.08 13.30 -13.27
CA ARG A 579 15.41 12.73 -13.01
C ARG A 579 15.64 12.63 -11.52
N GLY A 580 16.46 11.69 -11.11
CA GLY A 580 16.78 11.60 -9.69
C GLY A 580 17.87 10.62 -9.37
N VAL A 581 18.26 10.68 -8.10
CA VAL A 581 19.18 9.74 -7.47
C VAL A 581 18.53 9.23 -6.20
N GLU A 582 18.62 7.94 -5.99
CA GLU A 582 18.07 7.23 -4.84
C GLU A 582 19.16 6.40 -4.20
N LEU A 583 19.35 6.58 -2.89
CA LEU A 583 20.27 5.77 -2.06
C LEU A 583 19.43 5.06 -1.00
N GLU A 584 19.68 3.79 -0.79
CA GLU A 584 19.00 2.98 0.21
C GLU A 584 19.99 2.04 0.88
N LEU A 585 20.01 2.02 2.19
CA LEU A 585 20.74 1.06 3.02
C LEU A 585 19.73 0.42 3.97
N ARG A 586 19.74 -0.89 4.08
CA ARG A 586 18.96 -1.63 5.08
C ARG A 586 19.71 -2.84 5.56
N GLY A 587 19.47 -3.23 6.79
CA GLY A 587 19.96 -4.50 7.30
C GLY A 587 20.56 -4.44 8.69
N ARG A 588 21.16 -5.56 9.04
CA ARG A 588 21.78 -5.79 10.34
C ARG A 588 23.25 -5.36 10.33
N VAL A 589 23.54 -4.17 10.87
CA VAL A 589 24.91 -3.62 10.92
C VAL A 589 25.74 -4.17 12.07
N THR A 590 25.09 -4.66 13.12
CA THR A 590 25.70 -5.45 14.21
C THR A 590 24.74 -6.53 14.67
N LYS A 591 25.16 -7.47 15.52
CA LYS A 591 24.28 -8.52 16.05
C LYS A 591 22.99 -7.98 16.69
N ASN A 592 23.03 -6.76 17.20
CA ASN A 592 21.94 -6.14 17.96
C ASN A 592 21.31 -4.94 17.27
N VAL A 593 21.84 -4.45 16.15
CA VAL A 593 21.40 -3.21 15.50
C VAL A 593 20.97 -3.48 14.07
N ASP A 594 19.71 -3.20 13.78
CA ASP A 594 19.20 -3.10 12.41
C ASP A 594 19.02 -1.62 12.03
N VAL A 595 19.30 -1.28 10.77
CA VAL A 595 19.19 0.08 10.25
C VAL A 595 18.48 0.06 8.91
N ILE A 596 17.65 1.08 8.68
CA ILE A 596 17.13 1.46 7.36
C ILE A 596 17.49 2.94 7.20
N ALA A 597 18.11 3.29 6.09
CA ALA A 597 18.41 4.69 5.77
C ALA A 597 18.23 4.92 4.28
N ASN A 598 17.64 6.03 3.90
CA ASN A 598 17.52 6.39 2.50
C ASN A 598 17.67 7.91 2.31
N TYR A 599 18.08 8.24 1.09
CA TYR A 599 18.14 9.60 0.59
C TYR A 599 17.68 9.62 -0.86
N ILE A 600 16.85 10.61 -1.19
CA ILE A 600 16.23 10.77 -2.50
C ILE A 600 16.45 12.20 -2.95
N TYR A 601 16.97 12.35 -4.15
CA TYR A 601 16.97 13.60 -4.89
C TYR A 601 16.09 13.43 -6.14
N THR A 602 15.13 14.34 -6.33
CA THR A 602 14.22 14.32 -7.50
C THR A 602 14.19 15.71 -8.14
N ASP A 603 14.55 15.76 -9.42
CA ASP A 603 14.37 16.92 -10.29
C ASP A 603 13.15 16.65 -11.17
N LEU A 604 12.06 17.37 -10.88
CA LEU A 604 10.74 17.14 -11.44
C LEU A 604 10.41 18.26 -12.46
N ASP A 605 9.83 17.86 -13.60
CA ASP A 605 9.30 18.82 -14.57
C ASP A 605 8.21 19.67 -13.90
N PRO A 606 8.23 21.01 -14.05
CA PRO A 606 7.26 21.91 -13.42
C PRO A 606 5.79 21.69 -13.81
N GLN A 607 5.52 20.95 -14.89
CA GLN A 607 4.15 20.57 -15.28
C GLN A 607 3.59 19.39 -14.45
N LEU A 608 4.42 18.78 -13.61
CA LEU A 608 4.01 17.70 -12.73
C LEU A 608 3.68 18.27 -11.35
N GLU A 609 2.79 17.58 -10.64
CA GLU A 609 2.48 17.89 -9.25
C GLU A 609 3.75 17.87 -8.40
N ALA A 610 3.98 18.94 -7.66
CA ALA A 610 5.24 19.18 -6.99
C ALA A 610 5.55 18.16 -5.89
N LEU A 611 6.83 17.82 -5.80
CA LEU A 611 7.40 16.99 -4.76
C LEU A 611 8.60 17.70 -4.11
N PRO A 612 8.95 17.36 -2.86
CA PRO A 612 10.21 17.79 -2.26
C PRO A 612 11.40 17.37 -3.13
N LYS A 613 12.33 18.28 -3.39
CA LYS A 613 13.57 17.95 -4.14
C LYS A 613 14.45 16.96 -3.40
N HIS A 614 14.49 17.08 -2.07
CA HIS A 614 15.27 16.20 -1.21
C HIS A 614 14.37 15.58 -0.16
N MET A 615 14.45 14.28 -0.02
CA MET A 615 13.82 13.51 1.04
C MET A 615 14.87 12.60 1.66
N ALA A 616 14.83 12.47 2.98
CA ALA A 616 15.73 11.56 3.72
C ALA A 616 14.97 10.91 4.86
N SER A 617 15.26 9.68 5.13
CA SER A 617 14.77 9.02 6.33
C SER A 617 15.78 8.01 6.87
N MET A 618 15.74 7.82 8.20
CA MET A 618 16.54 6.83 8.88
C MET A 618 15.72 6.21 10.00
N TRP A 619 15.78 4.90 10.13
CA TRP A 619 15.24 4.11 11.23
C TRP A 619 16.32 3.18 11.76
N GLY A 620 16.46 3.11 13.09
CA GLY A 620 17.35 2.20 13.77
C GLY A 620 16.61 1.40 14.83
N LYS A 621 16.90 0.10 14.97
CA LYS A 621 16.40 -0.77 16.03
C LYS A 621 17.57 -1.39 16.77
N TYR A 622 17.58 -1.25 18.09
CA TYR A 622 18.59 -1.83 18.99
C TYR A 622 17.96 -2.84 19.94
N ARG A 623 18.47 -4.07 19.94
CA ARG A 623 18.07 -5.15 20.84
C ARG A 623 19.01 -5.20 22.02
N PHE A 624 18.47 -5.38 23.23
CA PHE A 624 19.26 -5.42 24.46
C PHE A 624 18.61 -6.27 25.54
N ALA A 625 19.37 -6.57 26.58
CA ALA A 625 18.86 -7.17 27.82
C ALA A 625 18.73 -6.08 28.88
N LEU A 626 17.60 -6.04 29.58
CA LEU A 626 17.38 -5.15 30.73
C LEU A 626 17.33 -5.95 32.01
N ALA A 627 18.15 -5.61 32.99
CA ALA A 627 18.29 -6.33 34.27
C ALA A 627 18.48 -7.86 34.08
N GLY A 628 19.26 -8.26 33.07
CA GLY A 628 19.54 -9.66 32.76
C GLY A 628 18.43 -10.36 31.94
N GLN A 629 17.29 -9.73 31.69
CA GLN A 629 16.19 -10.27 30.87
C GLN A 629 16.39 -9.86 29.41
N PRO A 630 16.54 -10.83 28.47
CA PRO A 630 16.61 -10.55 27.04
C PRO A 630 15.22 -10.19 26.47
N GLY A 631 15.18 -9.80 25.19
CA GLY A 631 13.92 -9.61 24.45
C GLY A 631 13.48 -8.15 24.35
N PHE A 632 14.20 -7.21 24.98
CA PHE A 632 13.91 -5.79 24.82
C PHE A 632 14.48 -5.25 23.50
N ALA A 633 13.74 -4.37 22.86
CA ALA A 633 14.23 -3.58 21.74
C ALA A 633 13.70 -2.14 21.82
N VAL A 634 14.50 -1.20 21.36
CA VAL A 634 14.10 0.19 21.13
C VAL A 634 14.32 0.53 19.66
N GLY A 635 13.41 1.27 19.08
CA GLY A 635 13.51 1.81 17.73
C GLY A 635 13.39 3.32 17.74
N ALA A 636 14.12 3.98 16.86
CA ALA A 636 14.01 5.42 16.63
C ALA A 636 14.12 5.73 15.15
N GLY A 637 13.31 6.68 14.69
CA GLY A 637 13.25 7.09 13.30
C GLY A 637 13.21 8.60 13.13
N VAL A 638 13.76 9.06 12.00
CA VAL A 638 13.67 10.44 11.54
C VAL A 638 13.28 10.45 10.07
N ARG A 639 12.37 11.35 9.69
CA ARG A 639 11.92 11.58 8.31
C ARG A 639 12.01 13.08 8.02
N TYR A 640 12.69 13.43 6.93
CA TYR A 640 12.92 14.80 6.50
C TYR A 640 12.47 15.01 5.06
N LEU A 641 11.71 16.07 4.82
CA LEU A 641 11.26 16.54 3.52
C LEU A 641 11.63 18.02 3.38
N THR A 642 12.24 18.41 2.26
CA THR A 642 12.46 19.84 1.96
C THR A 642 11.16 20.55 1.62
N ALA A 643 11.15 21.86 1.74
CA ALA A 643 10.06 22.68 1.24
C ALA A 643 9.91 22.53 -0.27
N PHE A 644 8.68 22.69 -0.76
CA PHE A 644 8.35 22.60 -2.18
C PHE A 644 7.07 23.40 -2.48
N ARG A 645 6.81 23.61 -3.78
CA ARG A 645 5.67 24.40 -4.24
C ARG A 645 4.96 23.70 -5.40
N ASP A 646 3.65 23.68 -5.38
CA ASP A 646 2.81 23.22 -6.48
C ASP A 646 2.30 24.43 -7.28
N GLY A 647 2.81 24.62 -8.50
CA GLY A 647 2.41 25.72 -9.37
C GLY A 647 2.43 27.08 -8.67
N GLY A 648 1.28 27.77 -8.64
CA GLY A 648 1.06 29.05 -7.97
C GLY A 648 0.68 28.96 -6.49
N ALA A 649 0.63 27.76 -5.90
CA ALA A 649 0.33 27.58 -4.49
C ALA A 649 1.39 28.22 -3.59
N PRO A 650 1.07 28.55 -2.32
CA PRO A 650 2.07 28.86 -1.31
C PRO A 650 3.05 27.69 -1.13
N GLU A 651 4.27 28.00 -0.69
CA GLU A 651 5.26 27.00 -0.39
C GLU A 651 4.79 26.08 0.77
N THR A 652 4.76 24.78 0.53
CA THR A 652 4.62 23.79 1.59
C THR A 652 5.93 23.71 2.36
N PRO A 653 5.94 24.02 3.67
CA PRO A 653 7.18 24.13 4.43
C PRO A 653 7.92 22.80 4.59
N ALA A 654 9.25 22.88 4.79
CA ALA A 654 10.04 21.72 5.14
C ALA A 654 9.60 21.11 6.49
N VAL A 655 9.63 19.79 6.58
CA VAL A 655 9.24 19.09 7.79
C VAL A 655 10.27 18.04 8.19
N THR A 656 10.51 17.96 9.51
CA THR A 656 11.24 16.84 10.16
C THR A 656 10.31 16.21 11.18
N LEU A 657 10.13 14.89 11.10
CA LEU A 657 9.31 14.10 12.00
C LEU A 657 10.18 13.06 12.68
N PHE A 658 9.87 12.76 13.93
CA PHE A 658 10.56 11.73 14.73
C PHE A 658 9.57 10.67 15.16
N ASP A 659 9.98 9.41 15.08
CA ASP A 659 9.18 8.24 15.45
C ASP A 659 9.99 7.39 16.45
N ALA A 660 9.30 6.65 17.33
CA ALA A 660 9.96 5.74 18.27
C ALA A 660 9.13 4.49 18.53
N MET A 661 9.84 3.45 18.98
CA MET A 661 9.24 2.21 19.42
C MET A 661 10.02 1.67 20.63
N ILE A 662 9.32 1.06 21.56
CA ILE A 662 9.89 0.12 22.53
C ILE A 662 9.10 -1.17 22.47
N SER A 663 9.77 -2.31 22.46
CA SER A 663 9.12 -3.61 22.51
C SER A 663 9.79 -4.54 23.50
N TYR A 664 9.03 -5.54 23.96
CA TYR A 664 9.47 -6.61 24.81
C TYR A 664 8.87 -7.94 24.37
N ASP A 665 9.73 -8.84 23.94
CA ASP A 665 9.39 -10.22 23.58
C ASP A 665 9.72 -11.14 24.77
N ASN A 666 8.71 -11.80 25.34
CA ASN A 666 8.84 -12.67 26.50
C ASN A 666 8.13 -14.01 26.27
N GLY A 667 8.86 -15.00 25.80
CA GLY A 667 8.30 -16.30 25.41
C GLY A 667 7.24 -16.12 24.32
N PRO A 668 5.98 -16.52 24.58
CA PRO A 668 4.90 -16.38 23.60
C PRO A 668 4.34 -14.97 23.50
N TRP A 669 4.72 -14.06 24.38
CA TRP A 669 4.19 -12.70 24.44
C TRP A 669 5.10 -11.69 23.75
N ARG A 670 4.48 -10.82 22.98
CA ARG A 670 5.11 -9.59 22.47
C ARG A 670 4.30 -8.39 22.91
N TYR A 671 4.96 -7.41 23.48
CA TYR A 671 4.40 -6.09 23.82
C TYR A 671 5.16 -5.02 23.06
N ALA A 672 4.46 -4.01 22.55
CA ALA A 672 5.13 -2.87 21.91
C ALA A 672 4.36 -1.57 22.16
N LEU A 673 5.09 -0.48 22.29
CA LEU A 673 4.60 0.88 22.28
C LEU A 673 5.25 1.59 21.09
N ASN A 674 4.43 2.03 20.14
CA ASN A 674 4.84 2.82 18.99
C ASN A 674 4.35 4.26 19.14
N VAL A 675 5.21 5.22 18.84
CA VAL A 675 4.90 6.65 18.84
C VAL A 675 5.40 7.27 17.55
N ASN A 676 4.49 7.66 16.66
CA ASN A 676 4.82 8.36 15.42
C ASN A 676 4.58 9.87 15.61
N ASN A 677 5.42 10.72 14.99
CA ASN A 677 5.43 12.16 15.19
C ASN A 677 5.50 12.54 16.69
N ILE A 678 6.56 12.10 17.38
CA ILE A 678 6.74 12.23 18.85
C ILE A 678 6.54 13.68 19.32
N ALA A 679 7.04 14.65 18.56
CA ALA A 679 6.97 16.07 18.88
C ALA A 679 5.56 16.67 18.69
N ASP A 680 4.60 15.88 18.23
CA ASP A 680 3.23 16.33 17.88
C ASP A 680 3.23 17.53 16.92
N ARG A 681 4.16 17.54 15.97
CA ARG A 681 4.32 18.64 15.02
C ARG A 681 3.08 18.75 14.15
N THR A 682 2.49 19.94 14.09
CA THR A 682 1.48 20.32 13.11
C THR A 682 2.19 20.76 11.84
N TYR A 683 1.82 20.18 10.70
CA TYR A 683 2.43 20.49 9.41
C TYR A 683 1.44 20.24 8.27
N GLU A 684 1.64 20.94 7.17
CA GLU A 684 0.99 20.65 5.90
C GLU A 684 1.82 19.63 5.14
N VAL A 685 1.15 18.62 4.58
CA VAL A 685 1.80 17.66 3.68
C VAL A 685 1.89 18.21 2.27
N VAL A 686 0.90 18.97 1.83
CA VAL A 686 0.87 19.62 0.52
C VAL A 686 -0.13 20.77 0.52
N CYS A 687 0.22 21.85 -0.18
CA CYS A 687 -0.71 22.87 -0.62
C CYS A 687 -0.75 22.84 -2.15
N LEU A 688 -1.94 22.77 -2.73
CA LEU A 688 -2.16 22.59 -4.16
C LEU A 688 -2.51 23.89 -4.84
N ASP A 689 -2.12 24.04 -6.11
CA ASP A 689 -2.39 25.20 -6.94
C ASP A 689 -3.90 25.49 -7.12
N ARG A 690 -4.75 24.49 -6.91
CA ARG A 690 -6.20 24.67 -6.97
C ARG A 690 -6.81 25.42 -5.78
N GLY A 691 -6.06 25.68 -4.69
CA GLY A 691 -6.51 26.54 -3.59
C GLY A 691 -6.54 25.91 -2.20
N ASP A 692 -6.17 24.66 -2.03
CA ASP A 692 -6.30 23.91 -0.79
C ASP A 692 -4.98 23.36 -0.24
N CYS A 693 -4.97 23.14 1.07
CA CYS A 693 -3.91 22.44 1.81
C CYS A 693 -4.45 21.25 2.59
N PHE A 694 -3.53 20.31 2.91
CA PHE A 694 -3.82 19.13 3.71
C PHE A 694 -2.87 19.01 4.89
N TYR A 695 -3.42 18.76 6.07
CA TYR A 695 -2.61 18.49 7.25
C TYR A 695 -2.08 17.06 7.28
N GLY A 696 -0.87 16.92 7.82
CA GLY A 696 -0.28 15.62 8.13
C GLY A 696 -0.82 15.03 9.43
N ALA A 697 -0.44 13.77 9.65
CA ALA A 697 -0.81 13.05 10.86
C ALA A 697 -0.18 13.70 12.10
N ARG A 698 -1.00 13.93 13.13
CA ARG A 698 -0.58 14.32 14.47
C ARG A 698 0.11 13.15 15.15
N ARG A 699 0.57 13.34 16.38
CA ARG A 699 1.19 12.26 17.15
C ARG A 699 0.22 11.09 17.31
N THR A 700 0.68 9.91 16.87
CA THR A 700 -0.04 8.65 17.05
C THR A 700 0.70 7.82 18.09
N VAL A 701 -0.02 7.36 19.11
CA VAL A 701 0.49 6.50 20.19
C VAL A 701 -0.29 5.20 20.16
N MET A 702 0.41 4.07 20.08
CA MET A 702 -0.20 2.74 20.05
C MET A 702 0.50 1.79 20.98
N LEU A 703 -0.28 1.15 21.82
CA LEU A 703 0.14 0.04 22.66
C LEU A 703 -0.42 -1.26 22.07
N SER A 704 0.43 -2.19 21.76
CA SER A 704 0.05 -3.51 21.26
C SER A 704 0.52 -4.63 22.18
N GLY A 705 -0.27 -5.70 22.22
CA GLY A 705 0.06 -6.95 22.89
C GLY A 705 -0.36 -8.13 22.01
N ALA A 706 0.54 -9.07 21.76
CA ALA A 706 0.25 -10.28 20.99
C ALA A 706 0.68 -11.53 21.77
N TYR A 707 -0.11 -12.58 21.65
CA TYR A 707 0.17 -13.90 22.19
C TYR A 707 0.30 -14.91 21.07
N ARG A 708 1.43 -15.64 21.05
CA ARG A 708 1.74 -16.67 20.07
C ARG A 708 1.73 -18.05 20.75
N PHE A 709 1.05 -19.04 20.15
CA PHE A 709 0.85 -20.37 20.77
C PHE A 709 0.79 -21.50 19.74
#